data_0579e94d4c5fc5944226fffa0447193f
#
_entry.id   0579e94d4c5fc5944226fffa0447193f
#
_cell.length_a   1.000
_cell.length_b   1.000
_cell.length_c   1.000
_cell.angle_alpha   90.00
_cell.angle_beta   90.00
_cell.angle_gamma   90.00
#
_symmetry.space_group_name_H-M   'P 1'
#
loop_
_entity.id
_entity.type
_entity.pdbx_description
1 polymer ?
#
loop_
_entity_poly.entity_id
_entity_poly.type
_entity_poly.pdbx_seq_one_letter_code
_entity_poly.pdbx_strand_id
1 'polypeptide(L)'
;MKNNIFKYLVNLLVFCWLILPAYGQNEDVINYSDKKTYEIGSINITGAETRDRNAIKSIANLKEGNKIQIPGPAIPAAIKALLKLRLFDDVQIFQEKVEGEVVFLKVVLVERPILSRWSYKGIRTSQHEDLNDILKNILTKGGIVTDDQKDLAKAKIKEFYVEKGKLDVSIKVNEIPEETKNTSVRLEFVIDPKDRVKVEDIVIDGNQTFTDRKLRKQMKKTKRKGTLLRKSKFIEKEYQEDIKTLTKFYQNEGFKNMSIVSDTTYRTKDGNVMVKLNIEEGKRHFFRNIKWKGNTLYSNDYLSTVLGISKGDIYNPELLQNRLKFSLDGRDISSQYLDDGYLAFDITPVETSVENDSVDIEMRIFEGPQFTVDNIVIKGNDRTNEDIVRREIRTRPGQKFSRSAIIRSQREIINLGYFNPESLNIENPVNQARGTVTIEYQLEEKPSDQLELSAGYGGFSGLIGTLGVVFNNFSLANVKDRSTWSPLPQGDGQKLSVRLQSNSRFFKSYNFSFTEPWLGGKKPRSLTVGAVQTSFDYSLNGSGKLKITRGFVGLGSQMKWPDDFFSTNTTLNIEQINLDNFRSGGFAITKGKFNNFSIKQTFTRSSISDPLFPRNGSKVSLSLQITPPYSLFRKDNVFTPTAEQEAEIRRELRYEVGPAGTFTEADVQSKINELREANKFKWLEYHKWRFTSEWYYNVVDKLVFAASAKIGILGAFNKDIGISPFERFELGGDGINNQNAGLQGKEILALRGYANTDITGNGKTTNSGGFEGAPIFNKFTLEMRYPLSLNPNSTIYVTSWLQGGNAYENFNKYNPFDLKRSAGFGARVFLPMFGLLGFDYGWGFDKQITGDQGYGKFNIVLGFEPE
;
A
#
# COMPACT_ATOMS: atom_id res chain seq x y z
N MET A 1 30.99 27.85 66.71
CA MET A 1 30.07 27.99 67.88
C MET A 1 28.73 28.69 67.59
N LYS A 2 28.26 28.80 66.38
CA LYS A 2 26.95 29.46 66.06
C LYS A 2 25.82 28.53 65.62
N ASN A 3 26.09 27.24 65.46
CA ASN A 3 25.07 26.32 64.89
C ASN A 3 24.36 25.43 65.96
N ASN A 4 24.72 25.46 67.19
CA ASN A 4 24.09 24.62 68.20
C ASN A 4 22.98 25.31 69.01
N ILE A 5 22.94 26.65 69.02
CA ILE A 5 21.95 27.40 69.75
C ILE A 5 20.55 27.31 69.06
N PHE A 6 20.54 27.28 67.73
CA PHE A 6 19.29 27.17 66.93
C PHE A 6 18.60 25.81 67.08
N LYS A 7 19.40 24.71 67.24
CA LYS A 7 18.85 23.35 67.50
C LYS A 7 18.23 23.24 68.89
N TYR A 8 18.77 23.92 69.91
CA TYR A 8 18.20 23.93 71.25
C TYR A 8 16.97 24.81 71.38
N LEU A 9 16.87 25.88 70.60
CA LEU A 9 15.69 26.73 70.54
C LEU A 9 14.51 26.05 69.84
N VAL A 10 14.76 25.31 68.80
CA VAL A 10 13.72 24.51 68.06
C VAL A 10 13.24 23.34 68.90
N ASN A 11 14.12 22.68 69.66
CA ASN A 11 13.70 21.60 70.57
C ASN A 11 12.94 22.14 71.80
N LEU A 12 13.22 23.35 72.27
CA LEU A 12 12.49 23.99 73.37
C LEU A 12 11.10 24.44 72.91
N LEU A 13 10.96 24.92 71.66
CA LEU A 13 9.68 25.27 71.07
C LEU A 13 8.78 24.05 70.80
N VAL A 14 9.35 22.94 70.43
CA VAL A 14 8.58 21.65 70.30
C VAL A 14 8.18 21.09 71.63
N PHE A 15 8.96 21.32 72.71
CA PHE A 15 8.61 20.85 74.07
C PHE A 15 7.57 21.75 74.74
N CYS A 16 7.49 23.06 74.47
CA CYS A 16 6.45 23.94 74.91
C CYS A 16 5.09 23.75 74.23
N TRP A 17 5.08 23.12 73.04
CA TRP A 17 3.82 22.80 72.34
C TRP A 17 3.17 21.51 72.83
N LEU A 18 3.89 20.73 73.65
CA LEU A 18 3.36 19.51 74.24
C LEU A 18 2.67 19.66 75.61
N ILE A 19 2.57 20.93 76.11
CA ILE A 19 1.85 21.21 77.38
C ILE A 19 0.75 22.24 77.10
N LEU A 20 -0.15 21.90 76.19
CA LEU A 20 -1.49 22.46 76.20
C LEU A 20 -2.41 21.45 76.85
N PRO A 21 -3.21 21.86 77.87
CA PRO A 21 -4.13 20.95 78.45
C PRO A 21 -5.15 20.50 77.37
N ALA A 22 -5.21 19.21 77.16
CA ALA A 22 -6.28 18.60 76.42
C ALA A 22 -7.58 18.88 77.19
N TYR A 23 -8.31 19.92 76.73
CA TYR A 23 -9.74 19.96 77.05
C TYR A 23 -10.37 18.71 76.41
N GLY A 24 -10.53 17.70 77.19
CA GLY A 24 -11.30 16.51 76.81
C GLY A 24 -12.71 16.97 76.50
N GLN A 25 -13.10 16.94 75.25
CA GLN A 25 -14.52 16.73 74.93
C GLN A 25 -14.86 15.38 75.53
N ASN A 26 -15.82 15.40 76.38
CA ASN A 26 -16.52 14.17 76.87
C ASN A 26 -17.13 13.53 75.63
N GLU A 27 -16.37 12.68 74.95
CA GLU A 27 -16.95 11.66 74.13
C GLU A 27 -17.54 10.67 75.06
N ASP A 28 -18.90 10.62 75.12
CA ASP A 28 -19.60 9.52 75.74
C ASP A 28 -19.10 8.25 75.05
N VAL A 29 -18.16 7.56 75.74
CA VAL A 29 -17.64 6.25 75.34
C VAL A 29 -18.81 5.31 75.29
N ILE A 30 -19.35 4.97 74.14
CA ILE A 30 -20.45 4.04 73.96
C ILE A 30 -20.00 2.71 74.54
N ASN A 31 -20.56 2.35 75.70
CA ASN A 31 -20.29 1.06 76.30
C ASN A 31 -21.02 -0.04 75.45
N TYR A 32 -20.33 -0.76 74.67
CA TYR A 32 -20.87 -1.80 73.78
C TYR A 32 -21.52 -2.96 74.53
N SER A 33 -21.37 -3.00 75.81
CA SER A 33 -22.00 -4.02 76.64
C SER A 33 -23.47 -3.67 77.05
N ASP A 34 -23.87 -2.42 76.95
CA ASP A 34 -25.16 -1.94 77.41
C ASP A 34 -26.08 -1.63 76.21
N LYS A 35 -26.74 -2.66 75.71
CA LYS A 35 -27.64 -2.59 74.53
C LYS A 35 -28.97 -1.95 74.91
N LYS A 36 -29.22 -0.72 74.44
CA LYS A 36 -30.55 -0.06 74.69
C LYS A 36 -31.32 0.02 73.35
N THR A 37 -32.62 -0.13 73.45
CA THR A 37 -33.53 0.00 72.30
C THR A 37 -34.13 1.38 72.34
N TYR A 38 -33.97 2.10 71.21
CA TYR A 38 -34.50 3.43 71.04
C TYR A 38 -35.47 3.45 69.82
N GLU A 39 -36.38 4.40 69.83
CA GLU A 39 -37.21 4.76 68.68
C GLU A 39 -36.51 5.83 67.91
N ILE A 40 -36.43 5.72 66.58
CA ILE A 40 -35.81 6.72 65.74
C ILE A 40 -36.74 7.95 65.59
N GLY A 41 -36.37 9.09 66.16
CA GLY A 41 -37.18 10.30 66.13
C GLY A 41 -37.03 11.04 64.82
N SER A 42 -35.76 11.27 64.38
CA SER A 42 -35.50 11.83 63.05
C SER A 42 -34.16 11.39 62.53
N ILE A 43 -34.03 11.43 61.22
CA ILE A 43 -32.78 11.10 60.48
C ILE A 43 -32.42 12.30 59.67
N ASN A 44 -31.33 12.97 60.05
CA ASN A 44 -30.75 14.10 59.33
C ASN A 44 -29.66 13.61 58.39
N ILE A 45 -29.81 13.85 57.06
CA ILE A 45 -28.83 13.40 56.06
C ILE A 45 -28.09 14.66 55.53
N THR A 46 -26.77 14.60 55.63
CA THR A 46 -25.88 15.68 55.15
C THR A 46 -24.86 15.08 54.16
N GLY A 47 -24.42 15.89 53.21
CA GLY A 47 -23.40 15.46 52.24
C GLY A 47 -23.91 14.65 51.04
N ALA A 48 -25.24 14.58 50.84
CA ALA A 48 -25.89 13.99 49.67
C ALA A 48 -26.82 15.01 49.00
N GLU A 49 -26.24 16.04 48.41
CA GLU A 49 -27.00 17.15 47.87
C GLU A 49 -27.69 16.82 46.54
N THR A 50 -27.13 15.83 45.82
CA THR A 50 -27.62 15.44 44.48
C THR A 50 -28.54 14.25 44.48
N ARG A 51 -28.81 13.64 45.66
CA ARG A 51 -29.56 12.40 45.83
C ARG A 51 -30.84 12.58 46.63
N ASP A 52 -31.83 11.75 46.30
CA ASP A 52 -33.09 11.70 47.07
C ASP A 52 -32.82 11.14 48.48
N ARG A 53 -33.05 11.98 49.49
CA ARG A 53 -32.86 11.64 50.89
C ARG A 53 -33.79 10.49 51.37
N ASN A 54 -35.01 10.40 50.81
CA ASN A 54 -35.94 9.33 51.14
C ASN A 54 -35.48 8.00 50.59
N ALA A 55 -34.89 7.98 49.36
CA ALA A 55 -34.28 6.80 48.80
C ALA A 55 -33.11 6.32 49.67
N ILE A 56 -32.27 7.24 50.18
CA ILE A 56 -31.13 6.90 51.06
C ILE A 56 -31.62 6.27 52.36
N LYS A 57 -32.67 6.86 53.04
CA LYS A 57 -33.28 6.32 54.24
C LYS A 57 -33.84 4.90 54.01
N SER A 58 -34.50 4.68 52.87
CA SER A 58 -35.07 3.37 52.49
C SER A 58 -34.01 2.31 52.30
N ILE A 59 -32.90 2.64 51.60
CA ILE A 59 -31.77 1.70 51.30
C ILE A 59 -31.00 1.40 52.57
N ALA A 60 -30.81 2.38 53.44
CA ALA A 60 -30.22 2.20 54.77
C ALA A 60 -31.11 1.37 55.71
N ASN A 61 -32.34 1.14 55.32
CA ASN A 61 -33.39 0.51 56.18
C ASN A 61 -33.57 1.23 57.51
N LEU A 62 -33.36 2.54 57.50
CA LEU A 62 -33.57 3.41 58.68
C LEU A 62 -34.85 4.25 58.40
N LYS A 63 -35.85 4.04 59.24
CA LYS A 63 -37.13 4.74 59.12
C LYS A 63 -37.52 5.36 60.45
N GLU A 64 -37.98 6.57 60.43
CA GLU A 64 -38.49 7.29 61.61
C GLU A 64 -39.68 6.54 62.21
N GLY A 65 -39.74 6.42 63.51
CA GLY A 65 -40.69 5.60 64.23
C GLY A 65 -40.30 4.13 64.43
N ASN A 66 -39.24 3.65 63.74
CA ASN A 66 -38.77 2.27 63.94
C ASN A 66 -37.89 2.17 65.17
N LYS A 67 -38.02 1.03 65.90
CA LYS A 67 -37.16 0.72 67.03
C LYS A 67 -35.78 0.18 66.56
N ILE A 68 -34.70 0.76 67.08
CA ILE A 68 -33.33 0.40 66.77
C ILE A 68 -32.56 0.13 68.09
N GLN A 69 -31.74 -0.89 68.08
CA GLN A 69 -30.85 -1.22 69.20
C GLN A 69 -29.47 -0.54 68.93
N ILE A 70 -29.03 0.26 69.89
CA ILE A 70 -27.72 0.92 69.87
C ILE A 70 -26.98 0.62 71.17
N PRO A 71 -25.77 0.06 71.14
CA PRO A 71 -25.08 -0.54 69.97
C PRO A 71 -25.82 -1.81 69.50
N GLY A 72 -25.82 -1.96 68.12
CA GLY A 72 -26.54 -3.08 67.50
C GLY A 72 -26.15 -3.24 65.97
N PRO A 73 -26.61 -4.32 65.32
CA PRO A 73 -26.24 -4.68 64.00
C PRO A 73 -26.85 -3.76 62.91
N ALA A 74 -27.89 -3.00 63.26
CA ALA A 74 -28.64 -2.18 62.28
C ALA A 74 -27.81 -1.03 61.69
N ILE A 75 -26.99 -0.34 62.48
CA ILE A 75 -26.14 0.74 62.02
C ILE A 75 -25.05 0.25 61.08
N PRO A 76 -24.24 -0.80 61.45
CA PRO A 76 -23.28 -1.36 60.50
C PRO A 76 -23.93 -1.93 59.25
N ALA A 77 -25.13 -2.49 59.31
CA ALA A 77 -25.88 -2.97 58.16
C ALA A 77 -26.30 -1.82 57.23
N ALA A 78 -26.76 -0.69 57.78
CA ALA A 78 -27.12 0.52 57.08
C ALA A 78 -25.89 1.10 56.35
N ILE A 79 -24.75 1.23 57.04
CA ILE A 79 -23.49 1.71 56.46
C ILE A 79 -23.07 0.79 55.29
N LYS A 80 -23.11 -0.53 55.52
CA LYS A 80 -22.75 -1.52 54.48
C LYS A 80 -23.70 -1.45 53.26
N ALA A 81 -25.01 -1.27 53.50
CA ALA A 81 -26.00 -1.14 52.41
C ALA A 81 -25.75 0.13 51.55
N LEU A 82 -25.46 1.24 52.19
CA LEU A 82 -25.14 2.50 51.47
C LEU A 82 -23.82 2.41 50.73
N LEU A 83 -22.76 1.85 51.33
CA LEU A 83 -21.47 1.65 50.67
C LEU A 83 -21.56 0.66 49.50
N LYS A 84 -22.45 -0.34 49.59
CA LYS A 84 -22.69 -1.29 48.49
C LYS A 84 -23.20 -0.63 47.19
N LEU A 85 -23.85 0.50 47.29
CA LEU A 85 -24.30 1.30 46.14
C LEU A 85 -23.14 1.83 45.32
N ARG A 86 -21.92 1.87 45.86
CA ARG A 86 -20.72 2.51 45.25
C ARG A 86 -20.88 3.98 44.88
N LEU A 87 -21.87 4.65 45.47
CA LEU A 87 -22.18 6.06 45.24
C LEU A 87 -21.45 7.00 46.22
N PHE A 88 -21.00 6.45 47.33
CA PHE A 88 -20.38 7.19 48.43
C PHE A 88 -18.96 6.68 48.69
N ASP A 89 -18.05 7.59 49.00
CA ASP A 89 -16.69 7.28 49.43
C ASP A 89 -16.66 6.98 50.90
N ASP A 90 -17.45 7.71 51.69
CA ASP A 90 -17.57 7.48 53.14
C ASP A 90 -19.04 7.61 53.59
N VAL A 91 -19.39 6.81 54.58
CA VAL A 91 -20.72 6.79 55.21
C VAL A 91 -20.52 6.70 56.72
N GLN A 92 -20.87 7.78 57.40
CA GLN A 92 -20.81 7.82 58.86
C GLN A 92 -22.21 8.07 59.44
N ILE A 93 -22.55 7.36 60.51
CA ILE A 93 -23.83 7.55 61.21
C ILE A 93 -23.53 7.92 62.64
N PHE A 94 -23.93 9.08 63.02
CA PHE A 94 -23.76 9.62 64.37
C PHE A 94 -25.08 9.64 65.09
N GLN A 95 -25.03 9.40 66.40
CA GLN A 95 -26.08 9.72 67.32
C GLN A 95 -26.00 11.21 67.69
N GLU A 96 -26.92 12.02 67.17
CA GLU A 96 -26.88 13.49 67.32
C GLU A 96 -27.44 13.87 68.68
N LYS A 97 -28.51 13.22 69.15
CA LYS A 97 -29.19 13.48 70.43
C LYS A 97 -30.00 12.27 70.89
N VAL A 98 -30.18 12.09 72.19
CA VAL A 98 -31.10 11.13 72.80
C VAL A 98 -32.00 11.88 73.74
N GLU A 99 -33.30 11.70 73.61
CA GLU A 99 -34.34 12.22 74.55
C GLU A 99 -35.20 11.11 75.02
N GLY A 100 -34.92 10.62 76.22
CA GLY A 100 -35.58 9.45 76.75
C GLY A 100 -35.36 8.14 76.02
N GLU A 101 -36.38 7.60 75.40
CA GLU A 101 -36.30 6.40 74.53
C GLU A 101 -36.22 6.74 73.05
N VAL A 102 -36.06 8.04 72.68
CA VAL A 102 -35.99 8.50 71.24
C VAL A 102 -34.56 8.91 70.95
N VAL A 103 -34.03 8.38 69.75
CA VAL A 103 -32.71 8.71 69.23
C VAL A 103 -32.84 9.48 67.94
N PHE A 104 -32.04 10.55 67.77
CA PHE A 104 -31.87 11.37 66.58
C PHE A 104 -30.56 10.99 65.91
N LEU A 105 -30.66 10.55 64.64
CA LEU A 105 -29.53 10.08 63.89
C LEU A 105 -29.09 11.12 62.87
N LYS A 106 -27.78 11.34 62.72
CA LYS A 106 -27.16 12.10 61.66
C LYS A 106 -26.35 11.18 60.76
N VAL A 107 -26.76 11.08 59.51
CA VAL A 107 -26.04 10.34 58.47
C VAL A 107 -25.22 11.34 57.66
N VAL A 108 -23.90 11.23 57.74
CA VAL A 108 -22.95 12.05 56.98
C VAL A 108 -22.44 11.19 55.81
N LEU A 109 -22.64 11.67 54.61
CA LEU A 109 -22.29 10.98 53.37
C LEU A 109 -21.26 11.82 52.61
N VAL A 110 -20.28 11.17 52.03
CA VAL A 110 -19.34 11.76 51.08
C VAL A 110 -19.65 11.17 49.73
N GLU A 111 -20.28 11.97 48.85
CA GLU A 111 -20.58 11.52 47.49
C GLU A 111 -19.31 11.32 46.67
N ARG A 112 -19.26 10.22 45.91
CA ARG A 112 -18.20 10.02 44.93
C ARG A 112 -18.32 11.02 43.79
N PRO A 113 -17.17 11.56 43.30
CA PRO A 113 -17.20 12.55 42.26
C PRO A 113 -17.67 11.97 40.92
N ILE A 114 -18.41 12.79 40.18
CA ILE A 114 -18.92 12.46 38.83
C ILE A 114 -17.91 13.00 37.79
N LEU A 115 -17.54 12.16 36.81
CA LEU A 115 -16.62 12.52 35.77
C LEU A 115 -17.25 13.50 34.76
N SER A 116 -16.80 14.74 34.73
CA SER A 116 -17.20 15.68 33.69
C SER A 116 -16.46 15.43 32.38
N ARG A 117 -15.15 15.30 32.45
CA ARG A 117 -14.26 15.09 31.31
C ARG A 117 -12.87 14.62 31.80
N TRP A 118 -12.05 14.20 30.83
CA TRP A 118 -10.62 13.99 31.08
C TRP A 118 -9.77 14.80 30.12
N SER A 119 -8.53 15.04 30.50
CA SER A 119 -7.55 15.79 29.73
C SER A 119 -6.16 15.21 29.94
N TYR A 120 -5.24 15.55 29.03
CA TYR A 120 -3.85 15.09 29.06
C TYR A 120 -2.90 16.28 29.16
N LYS A 121 -1.81 16.09 29.89
CA LYS A 121 -0.71 17.06 30.01
C LYS A 121 0.62 16.34 29.80
N GLY A 122 1.56 17.00 29.10
CA GLY A 122 2.91 16.45 28.89
C GLY A 122 3.07 15.63 27.61
N ILE A 123 2.03 15.51 26.76
CA ILE A 123 2.04 14.76 25.50
C ILE A 123 1.56 15.60 24.32
N ARG A 124 1.85 15.13 23.10
CA ARG A 124 1.43 15.80 21.85
C ARG A 124 -0.06 15.59 21.58
N THR A 125 -0.72 16.58 21.04
CA THR A 125 -2.16 16.53 20.69
C THR A 125 -2.52 15.35 19.77
N SER A 126 -1.61 14.98 18.86
CA SER A 126 -1.79 13.82 17.96
C SER A 126 -1.92 12.46 18.66
N GLN A 127 -1.61 12.39 19.96
CA GLN A 127 -1.75 11.16 20.77
C GLN A 127 -3.04 11.14 21.60
N HIS A 128 -3.79 12.26 21.63
CA HIS A 128 -5.00 12.37 22.43
C HIS A 128 -6.11 11.43 21.91
N GLU A 129 -6.22 11.30 20.59
CA GLU A 129 -7.24 10.45 19.98
C GLU A 129 -6.99 8.97 20.30
N ASP A 130 -5.76 8.47 20.11
CA ASP A 130 -5.35 7.11 20.47
C ASP A 130 -5.71 6.77 21.94
N LEU A 131 -5.41 7.73 22.86
CA LEU A 131 -5.68 7.53 24.28
C LEU A 131 -7.17 7.65 24.62
N ASN A 132 -7.90 8.53 23.93
CA ASN A 132 -9.35 8.62 24.10
C ASN A 132 -10.03 7.30 23.71
N ASP A 133 -9.59 6.66 22.63
CA ASP A 133 -10.12 5.36 22.19
C ASP A 133 -9.90 4.25 23.21
N ILE A 134 -8.79 4.30 23.92
CA ILE A 134 -8.49 3.37 25.00
C ILE A 134 -9.35 3.66 26.23
N LEU A 135 -9.45 4.95 26.64
CA LEU A 135 -10.07 5.34 27.89
C LEU A 135 -11.60 5.35 27.86
N LYS A 136 -12.23 5.55 26.69
CA LYS A 136 -13.71 5.52 26.54
C LYS A 136 -14.36 4.20 26.99
N ASN A 137 -13.60 3.10 26.98
CA ASN A 137 -14.07 1.79 27.46
C ASN A 137 -13.95 1.62 28.98
N ILE A 138 -13.27 2.55 29.67
CA ILE A 138 -12.98 2.51 31.12
C ILE A 138 -13.70 3.65 31.83
N LEU A 139 -13.67 4.82 31.27
CA LEU A 139 -14.20 6.06 31.83
C LEU A 139 -15.41 6.52 31.01
N THR A 140 -16.54 6.75 31.71
CA THR A 140 -17.77 7.24 31.08
C THR A 140 -18.02 8.65 31.57
N LYS A 141 -18.19 9.62 30.67
CA LYS A 141 -18.62 10.99 31.05
C LYS A 141 -19.99 10.93 31.71
N GLY A 142 -20.14 11.63 32.84
CA GLY A 142 -21.34 11.59 33.66
C GLY A 142 -21.41 10.37 34.58
N GLY A 143 -20.45 9.44 34.52
CA GLY A 143 -20.33 8.32 35.43
C GLY A 143 -19.55 8.66 36.71
N ILE A 144 -19.63 7.80 37.70
CA ILE A 144 -18.88 7.95 38.95
C ILE A 144 -17.42 7.56 38.70
N VAL A 145 -16.51 8.29 39.33
CA VAL A 145 -15.07 8.02 39.26
C VAL A 145 -14.68 7.16 40.47
N THR A 146 -14.15 5.98 40.23
CA THR A 146 -13.59 5.12 41.29
C THR A 146 -12.08 5.03 41.19
N ASP A 147 -11.39 4.72 42.28
CA ASP A 147 -9.95 4.52 42.28
C ASP A 147 -9.53 3.37 41.39
N ASP A 148 -10.31 2.29 41.33
CA ASP A 148 -10.08 1.16 40.43
C ASP A 148 -10.07 1.60 38.93
N GLN A 149 -11.01 2.48 38.56
CA GLN A 149 -11.07 3.00 37.18
C GLN A 149 -9.88 3.92 36.88
N LYS A 150 -9.44 4.75 37.84
CA LYS A 150 -8.25 5.61 37.69
C LYS A 150 -6.99 4.76 37.53
N ASP A 151 -6.84 3.70 38.33
CA ASP A 151 -5.69 2.82 38.25
C ASP A 151 -5.71 1.95 36.99
N LEU A 152 -6.88 1.49 36.55
CA LEU A 152 -7.01 0.79 35.28
C LEU A 152 -6.69 1.71 34.08
N ALA A 153 -7.19 2.97 34.11
CA ALA A 153 -6.88 3.96 33.09
C ALA A 153 -5.37 4.23 33.04
N LYS A 154 -4.73 4.43 34.21
CA LYS A 154 -3.29 4.62 34.32
C LYS A 154 -2.50 3.42 33.80
N ALA A 155 -2.94 2.19 34.11
CA ALA A 155 -2.31 0.96 33.63
C ALA A 155 -2.41 0.86 32.10
N LYS A 156 -3.56 1.18 31.52
CA LYS A 156 -3.75 1.15 30.05
C LYS A 156 -2.98 2.23 29.32
N ILE A 157 -2.89 3.44 29.89
CA ILE A 157 -2.00 4.48 29.37
C ILE A 157 -0.53 4.01 29.42
N LYS A 158 -0.12 3.38 30.51
CA LYS A 158 1.23 2.82 30.68
C LYS A 158 1.50 1.75 29.62
N GLU A 159 0.58 0.80 29.41
CA GLU A 159 0.67 -0.24 28.40
C GLU A 159 0.88 0.35 27.00
N PHE A 160 0.09 1.36 26.61
CA PHE A 160 0.22 2.08 25.34
C PHE A 160 1.63 2.66 25.13
N TYR A 161 2.25 3.24 26.14
CA TYR A 161 3.61 3.78 26.02
C TYR A 161 4.68 2.71 26.06
N VAL A 162 4.48 1.66 26.83
CA VAL A 162 5.38 0.49 26.87
C VAL A 162 5.42 -0.20 25.51
N GLU A 163 4.27 -0.36 24.85
CA GLU A 163 4.21 -0.89 23.46
C GLU A 163 4.88 0.03 22.42
N LYS A 164 5.05 1.30 22.73
CA LYS A 164 5.85 2.26 21.93
C LYS A 164 7.34 2.30 22.33
N GLY A 165 7.78 1.42 23.25
CA GLY A 165 9.16 1.29 23.73
C GLY A 165 9.55 2.33 24.79
N LYS A 166 8.59 2.93 25.48
CA LYS A 166 8.78 3.91 26.54
C LYS A 166 8.51 3.28 27.91
N LEU A 167 9.44 2.44 28.36
CA LEU A 167 9.27 1.62 29.55
C LEU A 167 9.19 2.44 30.85
N ASP A 168 9.81 3.60 30.89
CA ASP A 168 9.97 4.45 32.08
C ASP A 168 8.91 5.56 32.15
N VAL A 169 7.80 5.41 31.42
CA VAL A 169 6.70 6.36 31.43
C VAL A 169 6.15 6.58 32.84
N SER A 170 6.04 7.83 33.27
CA SER A 170 5.43 8.22 34.53
C SER A 170 4.07 8.84 34.28
N ILE A 171 3.06 8.39 35.02
CA ILE A 171 1.69 8.83 34.88
C ILE A 171 1.15 9.21 36.26
N LYS A 172 0.72 10.46 36.39
CA LYS A 172 0.01 10.96 37.56
C LYS A 172 -1.42 11.33 37.15
N VAL A 173 -2.37 11.03 38.00
CA VAL A 173 -3.78 11.39 37.79
C VAL A 173 -4.13 12.45 38.83
N ASN A 174 -4.51 13.61 38.37
CA ASN A 174 -5.00 14.71 39.24
C ASN A 174 -6.51 14.80 39.05
N GLU A 175 -7.20 14.91 40.20
CA GLU A 175 -8.62 15.23 40.26
C GLU A 175 -8.75 16.74 40.45
N ILE A 176 -9.40 17.39 39.53
CA ILE A 176 -9.61 18.84 39.57
C ILE A 176 -11.11 19.05 39.69
N PRO A 177 -11.59 19.59 40.86
CA PRO A 177 -13.00 19.95 41.03
C PRO A 177 -13.41 20.99 39.97
N GLU A 178 -14.64 20.91 39.48
CA GLU A 178 -15.20 21.95 38.61
C GLU A 178 -16.00 22.95 39.42
N GLU A 179 -15.64 24.25 39.32
CA GLU A 179 -16.20 25.35 40.10
C GLU A 179 -17.74 25.52 39.98
N THR A 180 -18.32 24.97 38.92
CA THR A 180 -19.75 25.10 38.61
C THR A 180 -20.63 24.03 39.24
N LYS A 181 -20.06 22.90 39.72
CA LYS A 181 -20.78 21.78 40.32
C LYS A 181 -19.91 21.06 41.36
N ASN A 182 -20.24 21.25 42.63
CA ASN A 182 -19.48 20.74 43.81
C ASN A 182 -19.21 19.22 43.80
N THR A 183 -19.87 18.44 42.95
CA THR A 183 -19.75 16.97 42.91
C THR A 183 -19.11 16.48 41.59
N SER A 184 -18.70 17.40 40.70
CA SER A 184 -18.10 17.02 39.38
C SER A 184 -16.59 17.27 39.40
N VAL A 185 -15.87 16.29 38.86
CA VAL A 185 -14.41 16.37 38.73
C VAL A 185 -13.97 16.16 37.29
N ARG A 186 -12.88 16.85 36.92
CA ARG A 186 -12.11 16.60 35.73
C ARG A 186 -10.88 15.77 36.10
N LEU A 187 -10.62 14.67 35.36
CA LEU A 187 -9.37 13.92 35.51
C LEU A 187 -8.32 14.52 34.58
N GLU A 188 -7.19 14.92 35.12
CA GLU A 188 -6.03 15.33 34.34
C GLU A 188 -4.94 14.25 34.42
N PHE A 189 -4.68 13.58 33.31
CA PHE A 189 -3.57 12.63 33.20
C PHE A 189 -2.30 13.38 32.85
N VAL A 190 -1.43 13.56 33.83
CA VAL A 190 -0.10 14.15 33.63
C VAL A 190 0.85 13.04 33.25
N ILE A 191 1.23 12.99 31.99
CA ILE A 191 2.02 11.92 31.41
C ILE A 191 3.39 12.47 31.07
N ASP A 192 4.43 11.87 31.63
CA ASP A 192 5.82 12.07 31.21
C ASP A 192 6.29 10.79 30.51
N PRO A 193 6.27 10.78 29.18
CA PRO A 193 6.52 9.56 28.42
C PRO A 193 7.97 9.08 28.50
N LYS A 194 8.90 9.88 29.01
CA LYS A 194 10.34 9.64 28.99
C LYS A 194 10.88 9.28 27.60
N ASP A 195 12.17 9.02 27.48
CA ASP A 195 12.78 8.59 26.25
C ASP A 195 12.49 7.11 25.96
N ARG A 196 12.65 6.73 24.68
CA ARG A 196 12.56 5.33 24.29
C ARG A 196 13.77 4.58 24.82
N VAL A 197 13.49 3.45 25.44
CA VAL A 197 14.52 2.54 25.86
C VAL A 197 15.05 1.79 24.66
N LYS A 198 16.35 1.88 24.42
CA LYS A 198 17.02 1.21 23.29
C LYS A 198 17.62 -0.12 23.76
N VAL A 199 17.83 -1.02 22.81
CA VAL A 199 18.62 -2.23 23.04
C VAL A 199 20.10 -1.85 22.82
N GLU A 200 20.91 -1.93 23.86
CA GLU A 200 22.36 -1.63 23.77
C GLU A 200 23.05 -2.68 22.92
N ASP A 201 22.96 -3.94 23.34
CA ASP A 201 23.43 -5.08 22.54
C ASP A 201 22.61 -6.34 22.88
N ILE A 202 22.77 -7.38 22.04
CA ILE A 202 22.19 -8.70 22.21
C ILE A 202 23.37 -9.68 22.20
N VAL A 203 23.67 -10.25 23.34
CA VAL A 203 24.70 -11.25 23.53
C VAL A 203 24.06 -12.61 23.52
N ILE A 204 24.60 -13.51 22.72
CA ILE A 204 24.09 -14.88 22.58
C ILE A 204 25.26 -15.82 22.92
N ASP A 205 25.09 -16.59 23.97
CA ASP A 205 26.05 -17.56 24.43
C ASP A 205 25.52 -18.98 24.13
N GLY A 206 26.43 -19.94 23.91
CA GLY A 206 26.09 -21.36 23.63
C GLY A 206 25.89 -21.68 22.16
N ASN A 207 25.93 -20.69 21.27
CA ASN A 207 25.80 -20.89 19.84
C ASN A 207 27.14 -21.34 19.23
N GLN A 208 27.25 -22.62 18.90
CA GLN A 208 28.46 -23.20 18.26
C GLN A 208 28.33 -23.24 16.73
N THR A 209 27.14 -23.46 16.21
CA THR A 209 26.88 -23.67 14.77
C THR A 209 26.69 -22.38 14.01
N PHE A 210 26.03 -21.40 14.61
CA PHE A 210 25.70 -20.15 13.92
C PHE A 210 26.36 -18.97 14.61
N THR A 211 26.85 -18.02 13.80
CA THR A 211 27.40 -16.78 14.33
C THR A 211 26.32 -15.89 14.95
N ASP A 212 26.64 -15.15 15.99
CA ASP A 212 25.78 -14.14 16.62
C ASP A 212 25.14 -13.21 15.59
N ARG A 213 25.89 -12.82 14.56
CA ARG A 213 25.38 -11.97 13.49
C ARG A 213 24.24 -12.62 12.74
N LYS A 214 24.29 -13.95 12.47
CA LYS A 214 23.21 -14.70 11.80
C LYS A 214 22.01 -14.79 12.71
N LEU A 215 22.20 -15.07 13.99
CA LEU A 215 21.13 -15.19 14.99
C LEU A 215 20.46 -13.84 15.27
N ARG A 216 21.22 -12.77 15.48
CA ARG A 216 20.68 -11.41 15.65
C ARG A 216 19.88 -10.94 14.42
N LYS A 217 20.13 -11.44 13.21
CA LYS A 217 19.31 -11.17 12.02
C LYS A 217 17.91 -11.79 12.12
N GLN A 218 17.77 -12.91 12.82
CA GLN A 218 16.48 -13.56 13.02
C GLN A 218 15.59 -12.75 13.99
N MET A 219 16.19 -12.04 14.93
CA MET A 219 15.49 -11.11 15.83
C MET A 219 15.12 -9.84 15.07
N LYS A 220 14.03 -9.90 14.28
CA LYS A 220 13.66 -8.85 13.31
C LYS A 220 13.11 -7.59 13.95
N LYS A 221 12.49 -7.70 15.12
CA LYS A 221 11.81 -6.61 15.83
C LYS A 221 12.72 -5.97 16.88
N THR A 222 13.53 -6.76 17.58
CA THR A 222 14.49 -6.31 18.60
C THR A 222 15.85 -6.04 17.96
N LYS A 223 16.18 -4.77 17.74
CA LYS A 223 17.45 -4.37 17.09
C LYS A 223 18.36 -3.60 18.05
N ARG A 224 19.66 -3.93 18.04
CA ARG A 224 20.64 -3.21 18.81
C ARG A 224 20.87 -1.77 18.31
N LYS A 225 21.41 -0.92 19.16
CA LYS A 225 21.86 0.44 18.84
C LYS A 225 22.89 0.42 17.70
N GLY A 226 22.86 1.43 16.81
CA GLY A 226 23.81 1.54 15.71
C GLY A 226 23.44 0.79 14.42
N THR A 227 22.24 0.19 14.32
CA THR A 227 21.77 -0.40 13.07
C THR A 227 21.32 0.70 12.11
N LEU A 228 21.93 0.75 10.92
CA LEU A 228 21.64 1.76 9.90
C LEU A 228 20.15 1.72 9.48
N LEU A 229 19.50 2.88 9.44
CA LEU A 229 18.10 3.08 9.03
C LEU A 229 17.02 2.46 9.92
N ARG A 230 17.34 1.83 11.04
CA ARG A 230 16.36 1.27 11.98
C ARG A 230 16.54 1.80 13.37
N LYS A 231 15.45 2.35 13.95
CA LYS A 231 15.47 2.86 15.33
C LYS A 231 15.47 1.66 16.29
N SER A 232 16.51 1.54 17.13
CA SER A 232 16.53 0.58 18.25
C SER A 232 15.46 0.97 19.27
N LYS A 233 14.68 -0.01 19.70
CA LYS A 233 13.68 0.09 20.78
C LYS A 233 13.54 -1.26 21.44
N PHE A 234 13.30 -1.28 22.74
CA PHE A 234 12.97 -2.51 23.45
C PHE A 234 11.46 -2.52 23.74
N ILE A 235 10.77 -3.55 23.26
CA ILE A 235 9.38 -3.83 23.54
C ILE A 235 9.31 -5.31 23.92
N GLU A 236 8.88 -5.61 25.12
CA GLU A 236 8.86 -6.98 25.68
C GLU A 236 8.11 -7.95 24.77
N LYS A 237 6.92 -7.58 24.31
CA LYS A 237 6.10 -8.40 23.40
C LYS A 237 6.83 -8.72 22.08
N GLU A 238 7.49 -7.71 21.48
CA GLU A 238 8.28 -7.89 20.26
C GLU A 238 9.51 -8.76 20.50
N TYR A 239 10.11 -8.64 21.66
CA TYR A 239 11.24 -9.48 22.08
C TYR A 239 10.83 -10.94 22.25
N GLN A 240 9.71 -11.22 22.90
CA GLN A 240 9.20 -12.59 23.05
C GLN A 240 8.83 -13.23 21.69
N GLU A 241 8.35 -12.45 20.74
CA GLU A 241 8.13 -12.93 19.38
C GLU A 241 9.45 -13.23 18.64
N ASP A 242 10.47 -12.42 18.86
CA ASP A 242 11.80 -12.68 18.30
C ASP A 242 12.45 -13.93 18.91
N ILE A 243 12.22 -14.20 20.19
CA ILE A 243 12.63 -15.44 20.87
C ILE A 243 11.98 -16.66 20.19
N LYS A 244 10.67 -16.62 19.95
CA LYS A 244 9.96 -17.69 19.21
C LYS A 244 10.50 -17.85 17.79
N THR A 245 10.81 -16.73 17.12
CA THR A 245 11.38 -16.74 15.77
C THR A 245 12.78 -17.36 15.74
N LEU A 246 13.59 -17.08 16.76
CA LEU A 246 14.92 -17.65 16.91
C LEU A 246 14.84 -19.16 17.16
N THR A 247 13.96 -19.61 18.05
CA THR A 247 13.73 -21.04 18.30
C THR A 247 13.28 -21.75 17.03
N LYS A 248 12.29 -21.17 16.31
CA LYS A 248 11.80 -21.68 15.03
C LYS A 248 12.89 -21.76 13.97
N PHE A 249 13.79 -20.76 13.91
CA PHE A 249 14.93 -20.78 13.02
C PHE A 249 15.84 -22.00 13.29
N TYR A 250 16.19 -22.27 14.54
CA TYR A 250 17.01 -23.41 14.90
C TYR A 250 16.31 -24.75 14.56
N GLN A 251 15.02 -24.85 14.86
CA GLN A 251 14.22 -26.03 14.51
C GLN A 251 14.22 -26.29 13.01
N ASN A 252 14.09 -25.23 12.19
CA ASN A 252 14.13 -25.32 10.73
C ASN A 252 15.52 -25.65 10.15
N GLU A 253 16.57 -25.42 10.92
CA GLU A 253 17.94 -25.80 10.58
C GLU A 253 18.30 -27.20 11.14
N GLY A 254 17.32 -27.93 11.67
CA GLY A 254 17.46 -29.30 12.15
C GLY A 254 17.72 -29.45 13.67
N PHE A 255 17.87 -28.38 14.40
CA PHE A 255 18.11 -28.42 15.85
C PHE A 255 16.81 -28.56 16.63
N LYS A 256 16.22 -29.75 16.56
CA LYS A 256 14.90 -30.04 17.14
C LYS A 256 14.83 -29.77 18.64
N ASN A 257 15.89 -30.10 19.37
CA ASN A 257 15.95 -30.04 20.83
C ASN A 257 16.60 -28.73 21.34
N MET A 258 16.74 -27.73 20.45
CA MET A 258 17.24 -26.42 20.85
C MET A 258 16.37 -25.81 21.93
N SER A 259 16.99 -25.36 23.00
CA SER A 259 16.35 -24.67 24.10
C SER A 259 17.07 -23.39 24.47
N ILE A 260 16.31 -22.44 24.99
CA ILE A 260 16.86 -21.23 25.59
C ILE A 260 16.90 -21.48 27.10
N VAL A 261 18.11 -21.71 27.60
CA VAL A 261 18.36 -22.06 29.02
C VAL A 261 18.05 -20.85 29.92
N SER A 262 18.41 -19.68 29.46
CA SER A 262 18.07 -18.44 30.15
C SER A 262 17.99 -17.27 29.16
N ASP A 263 17.04 -16.39 29.38
CA ASP A 263 16.92 -15.09 28.75
C ASP A 263 16.89 -14.03 29.86
N THR A 264 17.86 -13.16 29.85
CA THR A 264 18.00 -12.11 30.86
C THR A 264 18.07 -10.76 30.20
N THR A 265 17.20 -9.86 30.62
CA THR A 265 17.22 -8.45 30.22
C THR A 265 17.56 -7.58 31.42
N TYR A 266 18.55 -6.74 31.32
CA TYR A 266 18.94 -5.84 32.40
C TYR A 266 19.28 -4.44 31.89
N ARG A 267 19.13 -3.45 32.79
CA ARG A 267 19.42 -2.05 32.48
C ARG A 267 20.93 -1.78 32.54
N THR A 268 21.42 -1.09 31.53
CA THR A 268 22.78 -0.53 31.54
C THR A 268 22.83 0.80 32.31
N LYS A 269 24.01 1.27 32.61
CA LYS A 269 24.19 2.59 33.26
C LYS A 269 23.57 3.76 32.48
N ASP A 270 23.50 3.63 31.17
CA ASP A 270 22.87 4.63 30.27
C ASP A 270 21.36 4.49 30.15
N GLY A 271 20.72 3.62 30.94
CA GLY A 271 19.27 3.38 30.93
C GLY A 271 18.76 2.55 29.74
N ASN A 272 19.65 2.02 28.89
CA ASN A 272 19.30 1.10 27.80
C ASN A 272 19.16 -0.33 28.33
N VAL A 273 18.64 -1.24 27.50
CA VAL A 273 18.51 -2.65 27.84
C VAL A 273 19.62 -3.46 27.16
N MET A 274 20.30 -4.27 27.95
CA MET A 274 21.15 -5.35 27.47
C MET A 274 20.35 -6.63 27.48
N VAL A 275 20.39 -7.37 26.39
CA VAL A 275 19.77 -8.70 26.26
C VAL A 275 20.86 -9.75 26.26
N LYS A 276 20.76 -10.73 27.16
CA LYS A 276 21.66 -11.87 27.24
C LYS A 276 20.86 -13.16 27.10
N LEU A 277 21.16 -13.93 26.06
CA LEU A 277 20.54 -15.22 25.77
C LEU A 277 21.59 -16.32 25.97
N ASN A 278 21.25 -17.34 26.71
CA ASN A 278 22.03 -18.56 26.82
C ASN A 278 21.25 -19.69 26.16
N ILE A 279 21.79 -20.27 25.10
CA ILE A 279 21.12 -21.29 24.30
C ILE A 279 21.88 -22.61 24.36
N GLU A 280 21.13 -23.68 24.32
CA GLU A 280 21.66 -25.03 24.13
C GLU A 280 21.15 -25.55 22.77
N GLU A 281 22.05 -25.66 21.77
CA GLU A 281 21.66 -26.01 20.38
C GLU A 281 21.15 -27.44 20.26
N GLY A 282 21.72 -28.36 21.04
CA GLY A 282 21.46 -29.79 20.89
C GLY A 282 22.09 -30.36 19.62
N LYS A 283 21.64 -31.55 19.23
CA LYS A 283 22.11 -32.22 18.01
C LYS A 283 21.26 -31.85 16.83
N ARG A 284 21.88 -31.81 15.64
CA ARG A 284 21.21 -31.59 14.37
C ARG A 284 20.57 -32.88 13.87
N HIS A 285 19.28 -32.80 13.51
CA HIS A 285 18.51 -33.97 13.06
C HIS A 285 18.30 -33.94 11.55
N PHE A 286 18.12 -35.16 10.97
CA PHE A 286 17.91 -35.38 9.54
C PHE A 286 16.71 -36.29 9.32
N PHE A 287 16.04 -36.16 8.19
CA PHE A 287 15.02 -37.11 7.76
C PHE A 287 15.65 -38.44 7.40
N ARG A 288 15.13 -39.54 7.95
CA ARG A 288 15.63 -40.89 7.65
C ARG A 288 14.65 -41.66 6.76
N ASN A 289 13.50 -42.06 7.30
CA ASN A 289 12.48 -42.78 6.55
C ASN A 289 11.17 -41.97 6.55
N ILE A 290 10.57 -41.84 5.37
CA ILE A 290 9.24 -41.24 5.21
C ILE A 290 8.32 -42.34 4.68
N LYS A 291 7.33 -42.72 5.50
CA LYS A 291 6.35 -43.78 5.15
C LYS A 291 5.00 -43.13 4.91
N TRP A 292 4.30 -43.62 3.91
CA TRP A 292 2.95 -43.20 3.58
C TRP A 292 1.93 -44.24 4.03
N LYS A 293 0.82 -43.81 4.61
CA LYS A 293 -0.26 -44.71 5.08
C LYS A 293 -1.61 -44.05 4.83
N GLY A 294 -2.51 -44.80 4.18
CA GLY A 294 -3.87 -44.34 3.89
C GLY A 294 -4.03 -43.68 2.49
N ASN A 295 -2.99 -43.64 1.70
CA ASN A 295 -3.05 -43.15 0.30
C ASN A 295 -3.49 -44.29 -0.61
N THR A 296 -4.65 -44.16 -1.26
CA THR A 296 -5.18 -45.10 -2.24
C THR A 296 -5.17 -44.50 -3.64
N LEU A 297 -5.29 -43.22 -3.79
CA LEU A 297 -5.36 -42.51 -5.06
C LEU A 297 -3.98 -42.30 -5.70
N TYR A 298 -3.01 -41.86 -4.93
CA TYR A 298 -1.67 -41.56 -5.43
C TYR A 298 -0.63 -42.54 -4.87
N SER A 299 0.32 -42.95 -5.71
CA SER A 299 1.41 -43.84 -5.28
C SER A 299 2.38 -43.18 -4.33
N ASN A 300 3.07 -43.97 -3.50
CA ASN A 300 4.08 -43.47 -2.58
C ASN A 300 5.19 -42.71 -3.29
N ASP A 301 5.60 -43.16 -4.48
CA ASP A 301 6.65 -42.52 -5.27
C ASP A 301 6.22 -41.14 -5.79
N TYR A 302 4.95 -41.03 -6.23
CA TYR A 302 4.39 -39.75 -6.66
C TYR A 302 4.33 -38.77 -5.51
N LEU A 303 3.77 -39.16 -4.36
CA LEU A 303 3.66 -38.33 -3.19
C LEU A 303 5.05 -37.89 -2.67
N SER A 304 6.03 -38.80 -2.68
CA SER A 304 7.41 -38.51 -2.30
C SER A 304 8.08 -37.49 -3.24
N THR A 305 7.77 -37.57 -4.54
CA THR A 305 8.24 -36.64 -5.56
C THR A 305 7.65 -35.25 -5.33
N VAL A 306 6.34 -35.16 -5.04
CA VAL A 306 5.67 -33.89 -4.73
C VAL A 306 6.17 -33.29 -3.41
N LEU A 307 6.37 -34.13 -2.39
CA LEU A 307 6.91 -33.70 -1.10
C LEU A 307 8.31 -33.09 -1.27
N GLY A 308 9.15 -33.68 -2.12
CA GLY A 308 10.49 -33.16 -2.41
C GLY A 308 11.40 -33.11 -1.19
N ILE A 309 11.22 -34.02 -0.23
CA ILE A 309 12.06 -34.23 0.94
C ILE A 309 12.63 -35.64 0.86
N SER A 310 13.94 -35.76 0.93
CA SER A 310 14.67 -37.03 0.77
C SER A 310 15.33 -37.48 2.07
N LYS A 311 15.68 -38.76 2.13
CA LYS A 311 16.50 -39.29 3.22
C LYS A 311 17.86 -38.58 3.27
N GLY A 312 18.23 -38.08 4.46
CA GLY A 312 19.47 -37.32 4.69
C GLY A 312 19.29 -35.81 4.60
N ASP A 313 18.13 -35.32 4.18
CA ASP A 313 17.82 -33.88 4.25
C ASP A 313 17.71 -33.42 5.70
N ILE A 314 18.05 -32.15 5.92
CA ILE A 314 17.96 -31.55 7.25
C ILE A 314 16.50 -31.54 7.69
N TYR A 315 16.25 -31.98 8.93
CA TYR A 315 14.93 -31.92 9.51
C TYR A 315 14.45 -30.47 9.62
N ASN A 316 13.40 -30.15 8.88
CA ASN A 316 12.81 -28.81 8.85
C ASN A 316 11.27 -28.94 8.94
N PRO A 317 10.69 -28.69 10.12
CA PRO A 317 9.26 -28.86 10.34
C PRO A 317 8.40 -27.84 9.56
N GLU A 318 8.89 -26.64 9.32
CA GLU A 318 8.17 -25.63 8.56
C GLU A 318 8.12 -25.99 7.06
N LEU A 319 9.25 -26.43 6.49
CA LEU A 319 9.30 -26.94 5.12
C LEU A 319 8.35 -28.11 4.96
N LEU A 320 8.37 -29.07 5.90
CA LEU A 320 7.48 -30.22 5.91
C LEU A 320 6.01 -29.79 5.90
N GLN A 321 5.60 -28.91 6.83
CA GLN A 321 4.22 -28.41 6.88
C GLN A 321 3.81 -27.69 5.61
N ASN A 322 4.69 -26.86 5.05
CA ASN A 322 4.41 -26.14 3.80
C ASN A 322 4.23 -27.12 2.63
N ARG A 323 5.05 -28.17 2.55
CA ARG A 323 4.95 -29.19 1.51
C ARG A 323 3.74 -30.12 1.69
N LEU A 324 3.25 -30.27 2.91
CA LEU A 324 2.05 -31.08 3.19
C LEU A 324 0.76 -30.28 2.99
N LYS A 325 0.63 -29.08 3.56
CA LYS A 325 -0.67 -28.41 3.71
C LYS A 325 -0.83 -27.12 2.91
N PHE A 326 0.23 -26.39 2.65
CA PHE A 326 0.11 -25.09 1.99
C PHE A 326 1.42 -24.62 1.36
N SER A 327 1.53 -24.69 0.07
CA SER A 327 2.53 -23.98 -0.70
C SER A 327 1.91 -22.86 -1.53
N LEU A 328 2.62 -21.75 -1.67
CA LEU A 328 2.16 -20.60 -2.47
C LEU A 328 2.04 -20.93 -3.97
N ASP A 329 2.76 -21.94 -4.42
CA ASP A 329 2.76 -22.41 -5.82
C ASP A 329 1.76 -23.55 -6.07
N GLY A 330 0.98 -23.96 -5.05
CA GLY A 330 -0.01 -25.03 -5.17
C GLY A 330 0.57 -26.44 -5.37
N ARG A 331 1.85 -26.62 -5.10
CA ARG A 331 2.56 -27.91 -5.28
C ARG A 331 2.70 -28.71 -4.00
N ASP A 332 1.83 -28.48 -3.01
CA ASP A 332 1.78 -29.27 -1.79
C ASP A 332 0.88 -30.49 -1.95
N ILE A 333 1.05 -31.46 -1.05
CA ILE A 333 0.29 -32.70 -1.05
C ILE A 333 -1.22 -32.46 -0.94
N SER A 334 -1.64 -31.58 -0.03
CA SER A 334 -3.07 -31.27 0.14
C SER A 334 -3.68 -30.66 -1.11
N SER A 335 -2.94 -29.82 -1.85
CA SER A 335 -3.43 -29.24 -3.09
C SER A 335 -3.72 -30.31 -4.17
N GLN A 336 -2.92 -31.40 -4.24
CA GLN A 336 -3.16 -32.49 -5.21
C GLN A 336 -4.53 -33.15 -4.97
N TYR A 337 -4.85 -33.44 -3.72
CA TYR A 337 -6.11 -34.06 -3.36
C TYR A 337 -7.30 -33.10 -3.44
N LEU A 338 -7.13 -31.88 -2.93
CA LEU A 338 -8.17 -30.84 -2.96
C LEU A 338 -8.52 -30.41 -4.38
N ASP A 339 -7.57 -30.43 -5.31
CA ASP A 339 -7.83 -30.11 -6.72
C ASP A 339 -8.52 -31.26 -7.48
N ASP A 340 -8.45 -32.47 -6.97
CA ASP A 340 -9.19 -33.63 -7.49
C ASP A 340 -10.52 -33.89 -6.73
N GLY A 341 -10.98 -32.94 -5.91
CA GLY A 341 -12.28 -32.98 -5.27
C GLY A 341 -12.33 -33.55 -3.86
N TYR A 342 -11.23 -33.95 -3.26
CA TYR A 342 -11.19 -34.55 -1.93
C TYR A 342 -11.18 -33.47 -0.84
N LEU A 343 -12.30 -32.78 -0.68
CA LEU A 343 -12.43 -31.63 0.24
C LEU A 343 -12.19 -32.00 1.72
N ALA A 344 -12.51 -33.21 2.12
CA ALA A 344 -12.31 -33.70 3.47
C ALA A 344 -10.90 -34.29 3.71
N PHE A 345 -9.99 -34.13 2.74
CA PHE A 345 -8.63 -34.62 2.85
C PHE A 345 -7.89 -34.02 4.07
N ASP A 346 -7.24 -34.88 4.83
CA ASP A 346 -6.30 -34.46 5.87
C ASP A 346 -5.04 -35.33 5.84
N ILE A 347 -3.93 -34.72 6.20
CA ILE A 347 -2.64 -35.37 6.32
C ILE A 347 -1.95 -34.92 7.59
N THR A 348 -1.57 -35.90 8.39
CA THR A 348 -0.89 -35.69 9.69
C THR A 348 0.47 -36.40 9.68
N PRO A 349 1.58 -35.66 9.76
CA PRO A 349 2.89 -36.24 9.94
C PRO A 349 3.06 -36.69 11.38
N VAL A 350 3.41 -37.96 11.58
CA VAL A 350 3.67 -38.55 12.91
C VAL A 350 5.12 -39.01 12.98
N GLU A 351 5.86 -38.49 13.91
CA GLU A 351 7.21 -38.98 14.19
C GLU A 351 7.11 -40.35 14.88
N THR A 352 7.64 -41.38 14.25
CA THR A 352 7.56 -42.77 14.73
C THR A 352 8.80 -43.20 15.50
N SER A 353 9.97 -42.66 15.16
CA SER A 353 11.23 -42.93 15.85
C SER A 353 12.19 -41.76 15.70
N VAL A 354 12.94 -41.49 16.77
CA VAL A 354 14.08 -40.57 16.75
C VAL A 354 15.27 -41.35 17.31
N GLU A 355 16.14 -41.80 16.45
CA GLU A 355 17.35 -42.55 16.81
C GLU A 355 18.60 -41.80 16.41
N ASN A 356 19.46 -41.53 17.40
CA ASN A 356 20.65 -40.69 17.26
C ASN A 356 20.26 -39.28 16.71
N ASP A 357 20.57 -39.02 15.46
CA ASP A 357 20.32 -37.75 14.76
C ASP A 357 19.31 -37.89 13.61
N SER A 358 18.54 -38.98 13.61
CA SER A 358 17.66 -39.32 12.48
C SER A 358 16.20 -39.44 12.93
N VAL A 359 15.29 -38.86 12.12
CA VAL A 359 13.85 -38.83 12.40
C VAL A 359 13.11 -39.65 11.35
N ASP A 360 12.33 -40.63 11.79
CA ASP A 360 11.39 -41.37 10.96
C ASP A 360 10.00 -40.78 11.08
N ILE A 361 9.35 -40.56 9.93
CA ILE A 361 8.01 -39.95 9.89
C ILE A 361 7.06 -40.86 9.11
N GLU A 362 5.89 -41.10 9.72
CA GLU A 362 4.75 -41.71 9.05
C GLU A 362 3.73 -40.65 8.67
N MET A 363 3.48 -40.48 7.37
CA MET A 363 2.46 -39.60 6.81
C MET A 363 1.12 -40.33 6.84
N ARG A 364 0.26 -39.98 7.77
CA ARG A 364 -1.09 -40.52 7.89
C ARG A 364 -2.05 -39.70 7.08
N ILE A 365 -2.62 -40.30 6.04
CA ILE A 365 -3.54 -39.71 5.10
C ILE A 365 -4.95 -40.22 5.38
N PHE A 366 -5.87 -39.29 5.40
CA PHE A 366 -7.29 -39.52 5.31
C PHE A 366 -7.78 -38.82 4.03
N GLU A 367 -8.10 -39.61 2.98
CA GLU A 367 -8.51 -39.08 1.68
C GLU A 367 -9.94 -38.52 1.73
N GLY A 368 -10.85 -39.22 2.43
CA GLY A 368 -12.24 -38.84 2.48
C GLY A 368 -13.00 -39.07 1.19
N PRO A 369 -14.28 -38.68 1.09
CA PRO A 369 -15.05 -38.76 -0.16
C PRO A 369 -14.71 -37.62 -1.11
N GLN A 370 -14.91 -37.85 -2.41
CA GLN A 370 -14.78 -36.85 -3.47
C GLN A 370 -16.07 -36.03 -3.58
N PHE A 371 -15.92 -34.71 -3.71
CA PHE A 371 -17.02 -33.76 -3.82
C PHE A 371 -17.04 -33.07 -5.19
N THR A 372 -18.25 -32.89 -5.72
CA THR A 372 -18.51 -32.11 -6.94
C THR A 372 -19.19 -30.80 -6.59
N VAL A 373 -18.92 -29.77 -7.35
CA VAL A 373 -19.57 -28.45 -7.16
C VAL A 373 -21.03 -28.56 -7.61
N ASP A 374 -21.96 -28.30 -6.71
CA ASP A 374 -23.40 -28.29 -6.99
C ASP A 374 -23.84 -26.90 -7.49
N ASN A 375 -23.55 -25.88 -6.72
CA ASN A 375 -23.97 -24.52 -7.01
C ASN A 375 -22.90 -23.50 -6.63
N ILE A 376 -22.99 -22.32 -7.24
CA ILE A 376 -22.17 -21.16 -6.94
C ILE A 376 -23.07 -19.99 -6.62
N VAL A 377 -22.96 -19.50 -5.39
CA VAL A 377 -23.75 -18.39 -4.86
C VAL A 377 -22.87 -17.15 -4.72
N ILE A 378 -23.34 -16.02 -5.17
CA ILE A 378 -22.65 -14.73 -5.06
C ILE A 378 -23.55 -13.79 -4.27
N LYS A 379 -23.02 -13.14 -3.25
CA LYS A 379 -23.74 -12.22 -2.35
C LYS A 379 -22.96 -10.92 -2.19
N GLY A 380 -23.65 -9.78 -2.04
CA GLY A 380 -23.01 -8.48 -1.75
C GLY A 380 -22.50 -7.74 -3.01
N ASN A 381 -22.99 -8.13 -4.18
CA ASN A 381 -22.76 -7.42 -5.45
C ASN A 381 -23.96 -6.53 -5.79
N ASP A 382 -24.25 -5.55 -4.93
CA ASP A 382 -25.48 -4.76 -4.98
C ASP A 382 -25.57 -3.83 -6.22
N ARG A 383 -24.42 -3.38 -6.72
CA ARG A 383 -24.30 -2.50 -7.90
C ARG A 383 -23.76 -3.21 -9.13
N THR A 384 -22.90 -4.21 -8.94
CA THR A 384 -22.25 -4.96 -10.00
C THR A 384 -23.12 -6.14 -10.41
N ASN A 385 -23.44 -6.25 -11.70
CA ASN A 385 -24.20 -7.37 -12.22
C ASN A 385 -23.51 -8.70 -11.93
N GLU A 386 -24.29 -9.71 -11.54
CA GLU A 386 -23.76 -11.02 -11.15
C GLU A 386 -22.89 -11.67 -12.23
N ASP A 387 -23.26 -11.48 -13.50
CA ASP A 387 -22.49 -12.01 -14.65
C ASP A 387 -21.04 -11.50 -14.68
N ILE A 388 -20.80 -10.29 -14.18
CA ILE A 388 -19.46 -9.69 -14.12
C ILE A 388 -18.56 -10.43 -13.13
N VAL A 389 -19.13 -10.86 -12.02
CA VAL A 389 -18.41 -11.66 -11.01
C VAL A 389 -18.31 -13.11 -11.47
N ARG A 390 -19.41 -13.68 -11.95
CA ARG A 390 -19.53 -15.08 -12.33
C ARG A 390 -18.58 -15.48 -13.47
N ARG A 391 -18.32 -14.58 -14.41
CA ARG A 391 -17.36 -14.84 -15.51
C ARG A 391 -15.90 -14.98 -15.05
N GLU A 392 -15.54 -14.38 -13.90
CA GLU A 392 -14.20 -14.49 -13.32
C GLU A 392 -14.04 -15.76 -12.46
N ILE A 393 -15.13 -16.45 -12.16
CA ILE A 393 -15.11 -17.68 -11.39
C ILE A 393 -14.71 -18.85 -12.30
N ARG A 394 -13.69 -19.59 -11.88
CA ARG A 394 -13.09 -20.72 -12.63
C ARG A 394 -13.77 -22.05 -12.33
N THR A 395 -14.42 -22.18 -11.18
CA THR A 395 -15.22 -23.34 -10.82
C THR A 395 -16.59 -23.30 -11.52
N ARG A 396 -17.12 -24.46 -11.87
CA ARG A 396 -18.45 -24.56 -12.49
C ARG A 396 -19.25 -25.70 -11.85
N PRO A 397 -20.58 -25.58 -11.76
CA PRO A 397 -21.44 -26.69 -11.36
C PRO A 397 -21.16 -27.95 -12.17
N GLY A 398 -21.15 -29.11 -11.52
CA GLY A 398 -20.83 -30.40 -12.11
C GLY A 398 -19.33 -30.74 -12.21
N GLN A 399 -18.44 -29.83 -11.94
CA GLN A 399 -17.00 -30.10 -11.87
C GLN A 399 -16.60 -30.57 -10.47
N LYS A 400 -15.49 -31.32 -10.39
CA LYS A 400 -14.88 -31.65 -9.11
C LYS A 400 -14.50 -30.36 -8.35
N PHE A 401 -14.57 -30.39 -7.02
CA PHE A 401 -14.05 -29.33 -6.20
C PHE A 401 -12.55 -29.12 -6.49
N SER A 402 -12.11 -27.89 -6.60
CA SER A 402 -10.70 -27.56 -6.79
C SER A 402 -10.34 -26.29 -6.00
N ARG A 403 -9.42 -26.44 -5.07
CA ARG A 403 -8.90 -25.35 -4.23
C ARG A 403 -8.15 -24.31 -5.07
N SER A 404 -7.34 -24.76 -6.01
CA SER A 404 -6.56 -23.87 -6.88
C SER A 404 -7.48 -23.03 -7.78
N ALA A 405 -8.57 -23.62 -8.28
CA ALA A 405 -9.57 -22.88 -9.05
C ALA A 405 -10.30 -21.83 -8.22
N ILE A 406 -10.60 -22.11 -6.94
CA ILE A 406 -11.22 -21.14 -6.01
C ILE A 406 -10.25 -19.99 -5.71
N ILE A 407 -8.98 -20.28 -5.37
CA ILE A 407 -7.96 -19.27 -5.10
C ILE A 407 -7.74 -18.39 -6.35
N ARG A 408 -7.75 -19.00 -7.53
CA ARG A 408 -7.65 -18.26 -8.78
C ARG A 408 -8.87 -17.35 -8.99
N SER A 409 -10.09 -17.86 -8.76
CA SER A 409 -11.33 -17.07 -8.83
C SER A 409 -11.32 -15.89 -7.87
N GLN A 410 -10.88 -16.12 -6.63
CA GLN A 410 -10.70 -15.06 -5.63
C GLN A 410 -9.78 -13.95 -6.13
N ARG A 411 -8.63 -14.32 -6.71
CA ARG A 411 -7.68 -13.37 -7.28
C ARG A 411 -8.28 -12.59 -8.45
N GLU A 412 -8.99 -13.26 -9.36
CA GLU A 412 -9.62 -12.60 -10.50
C GLU A 412 -10.73 -11.62 -10.05
N ILE A 413 -11.53 -12.00 -9.06
CA ILE A 413 -12.56 -11.12 -8.47
C ILE A 413 -11.92 -9.88 -7.81
N ILE A 414 -10.82 -10.06 -7.05
CA ILE A 414 -10.07 -8.95 -6.45
C ILE A 414 -9.49 -8.02 -7.53
N ASN A 415 -8.98 -8.60 -8.62
CA ASN A 415 -8.39 -7.86 -9.74
C ASN A 415 -9.40 -6.99 -10.49
N LEU A 416 -10.70 -7.28 -10.42
CA LEU A 416 -11.74 -6.37 -10.93
C LEU A 416 -11.67 -4.99 -10.28
N GLY A 417 -11.20 -4.91 -9.02
CA GLY A 417 -11.06 -3.66 -8.29
C GLY A 417 -12.35 -3.10 -7.71
N TYR A 418 -13.47 -3.80 -7.85
CA TYR A 418 -14.80 -3.37 -7.39
C TYR A 418 -15.11 -3.78 -5.96
N PHE A 419 -14.39 -4.75 -5.42
CA PHE A 419 -14.65 -5.37 -4.13
C PHE A 419 -13.51 -5.12 -3.14
N ASN A 420 -13.85 -5.09 -1.86
CA ASN A 420 -12.89 -4.97 -0.77
C ASN A 420 -12.20 -6.34 -0.55
N PRO A 421 -10.87 -6.43 -0.72
CA PRO A 421 -10.16 -7.71 -0.54
C PRO A 421 -10.19 -8.25 0.89
N GLU A 422 -10.34 -7.37 1.90
CA GLU A 422 -10.30 -7.76 3.31
C GLU A 422 -11.61 -8.40 3.77
N SER A 423 -12.73 -8.02 3.17
CA SER A 423 -14.06 -8.55 3.50
C SER A 423 -14.51 -9.71 2.60
N LEU A 424 -13.72 -10.04 1.54
CA LEU A 424 -14.03 -11.15 0.67
C LEU A 424 -13.88 -12.47 1.42
N ASN A 425 -15.01 -13.14 1.66
CA ASN A 425 -15.08 -14.45 2.31
C ASN A 425 -15.62 -15.50 1.34
N ILE A 426 -15.08 -16.73 1.41
CA ILE A 426 -15.52 -17.85 0.58
C ILE A 426 -15.86 -19.02 1.49
N GLU A 427 -17.12 -19.39 1.51
CA GLU A 427 -17.62 -20.53 2.25
C GLU A 427 -17.93 -21.70 1.34
N ASN A 428 -17.69 -22.91 1.83
CA ASN A 428 -17.88 -24.13 1.07
C ASN A 428 -18.78 -25.12 1.84
N PRO A 429 -20.09 -24.81 2.02
CA PRO A 429 -21.00 -25.74 2.68
C PRO A 429 -21.14 -27.04 1.90
N VAL A 430 -20.93 -28.17 2.59
CA VAL A 430 -20.94 -29.51 2.00
C VAL A 430 -22.24 -30.25 2.27
N ASN A 431 -22.73 -30.95 1.27
CA ASN A 431 -23.79 -31.92 1.41
C ASN A 431 -23.21 -33.34 1.33
N GLN A 432 -22.92 -33.93 2.49
CA GLN A 432 -22.29 -35.25 2.58
C GLN A 432 -23.15 -36.35 1.95
N ALA A 433 -24.48 -36.26 2.06
CA ALA A 433 -25.39 -37.28 1.54
C ALA A 433 -25.37 -37.36 0.00
N ARG A 434 -25.11 -36.22 -0.67
CA ARG A 434 -25.03 -36.16 -2.15
C ARG A 434 -23.60 -36.12 -2.68
N GLY A 435 -22.59 -35.98 -1.83
CA GLY A 435 -21.21 -35.77 -2.27
C GLY A 435 -21.02 -34.47 -3.01
N THR A 436 -21.77 -33.42 -2.64
CA THR A 436 -21.72 -32.13 -3.35
C THR A 436 -21.32 -30.99 -2.41
N VAL A 437 -20.77 -29.90 -3.00
CA VAL A 437 -20.39 -28.69 -2.29
C VAL A 437 -20.93 -27.47 -3.01
N THR A 438 -21.52 -26.54 -2.27
CA THR A 438 -21.86 -25.21 -2.77
C THR A 438 -20.69 -24.25 -2.46
N ILE A 439 -20.33 -23.39 -3.40
CA ILE A 439 -19.29 -22.37 -3.18
C ILE A 439 -20.00 -21.02 -3.06
N GLU A 440 -19.90 -20.41 -1.89
CA GLU A 440 -20.52 -19.11 -1.60
C GLU A 440 -19.44 -18.02 -1.53
N TYR A 441 -19.53 -17.04 -2.45
CA TYR A 441 -18.72 -15.84 -2.45
C TYR A 441 -19.47 -14.71 -1.76
N GLN A 442 -18.96 -14.26 -0.62
CA GLN A 442 -19.48 -13.10 0.11
C GLN A 442 -18.59 -11.90 -0.21
N LEU A 443 -19.15 -10.91 -0.89
CA LEU A 443 -18.45 -9.75 -1.41
C LEU A 443 -18.93 -8.49 -0.68
N GLU A 444 -18.10 -7.46 -0.69
CA GLU A 444 -18.44 -6.12 -0.24
C GLU A 444 -17.93 -5.13 -1.29
N GLU A 445 -18.83 -4.37 -1.89
CA GLU A 445 -18.46 -3.41 -2.92
C GLU A 445 -17.80 -2.16 -2.33
N LYS A 446 -16.76 -1.70 -3.00
CA LYS A 446 -16.07 -0.44 -2.71
C LYS A 446 -16.19 0.52 -3.88
N PRO A 447 -16.05 1.84 -3.66
CA PRO A 447 -15.91 2.79 -4.75
C PRO A 447 -14.74 2.39 -5.67
N SER A 448 -15.03 2.21 -6.95
CA SER A 448 -14.05 1.80 -7.96
C SER A 448 -13.63 2.95 -8.87
N ASP A 449 -14.35 4.06 -8.82
CA ASP A 449 -14.10 5.22 -9.64
C ASP A 449 -12.86 5.97 -9.15
N GLN A 450 -12.05 6.44 -10.09
CA GLN A 450 -10.79 7.10 -9.81
C GLN A 450 -10.82 8.52 -10.33
N LEU A 451 -10.51 9.47 -9.46
CA LEU A 451 -10.22 10.84 -9.83
C LEU A 451 -8.69 10.99 -9.92
N GLU A 452 -8.20 11.31 -11.10
CA GLU A 452 -6.79 11.59 -11.34
C GLU A 452 -6.57 13.11 -11.33
N LEU A 453 -5.87 13.58 -10.32
CA LEU A 453 -5.40 14.94 -10.22
C LEU A 453 -3.89 14.89 -10.17
N SER A 454 -3.22 15.36 -11.20
CA SER A 454 -1.76 15.42 -11.21
C SER A 454 -1.27 16.75 -11.76
N ALA A 455 -0.11 17.16 -11.27
CA ALA A 455 0.61 18.29 -11.79
C ALA A 455 2.06 17.86 -12.03
N GLY A 456 2.55 18.06 -13.27
CA GLY A 456 3.90 17.73 -13.68
C GLY A 456 4.62 18.95 -14.19
N TYR A 457 5.92 19.04 -13.93
CA TYR A 457 6.77 20.07 -14.53
C TYR A 457 7.62 19.42 -15.63
N GLY A 458 7.34 19.80 -16.86
CA GLY A 458 8.07 19.30 -18.03
C GLY A 458 8.91 20.41 -18.65
N GLY A 459 10.18 20.50 -18.29
CA GLY A 459 11.21 21.36 -18.87
C GLY A 459 10.70 22.54 -19.71
N PHE A 460 10.68 22.37 -21.02
CA PHE A 460 10.23 23.40 -21.97
C PHE A 460 8.70 23.70 -21.89
N SER A 461 7.91 22.69 -21.52
CA SER A 461 6.43 22.82 -21.46
C SER A 461 5.92 23.44 -20.16
N GLY A 462 6.78 23.65 -19.15
CA GLY A 462 6.41 24.21 -17.87
C GLY A 462 5.52 23.27 -17.02
N LEU A 463 4.69 23.82 -16.15
CA LEU A 463 3.77 23.08 -15.31
C LEU A 463 2.55 22.62 -16.12
N ILE A 464 2.33 21.30 -16.17
CA ILE A 464 1.18 20.68 -16.83
C ILE A 464 0.26 20.12 -15.75
N GLY A 465 -0.98 20.55 -15.75
CA GLY A 465 -2.05 19.98 -14.93
C GLY A 465 -2.80 18.88 -15.68
N THR A 466 -3.11 17.80 -15.01
CA THR A 466 -3.99 16.72 -15.51
C THR A 466 -5.21 16.59 -14.60
N LEU A 467 -6.39 16.60 -15.20
CA LEU A 467 -7.63 16.21 -14.58
C LEU A 467 -8.19 15.01 -15.33
N GLY A 468 -8.28 13.88 -14.68
CA GLY A 468 -8.82 12.66 -15.24
C GLY A 468 -9.90 12.06 -14.36
N VAL A 469 -10.91 11.46 -14.97
CA VAL A 469 -11.90 10.66 -14.28
C VAL A 469 -12.01 9.32 -15.01
N VAL A 470 -11.90 8.25 -14.22
CA VAL A 470 -12.02 6.87 -14.70
C VAL A 470 -13.15 6.19 -13.95
N PHE A 471 -14.19 5.82 -14.65
CA PHE A 471 -15.30 5.03 -14.14
C PHE A 471 -15.06 3.57 -14.52
N ASN A 472 -14.78 2.72 -13.54
CA ASN A 472 -14.34 1.34 -13.80
C ASN A 472 -15.49 0.32 -13.88
N ASN A 473 -16.65 0.61 -13.33
CA ASN A 473 -17.83 -0.26 -13.39
C ASN A 473 -18.98 0.39 -14.17
N PHE A 474 -18.65 1.11 -15.25
CA PHE A 474 -19.65 1.78 -16.07
C PHE A 474 -20.57 0.77 -16.76
N SER A 475 -21.82 1.18 -16.98
CA SER A 475 -22.82 0.43 -17.75
C SER A 475 -23.46 1.29 -18.84
N LEU A 476 -23.21 0.95 -20.07
CA LEU A 476 -23.87 1.60 -21.21
C LEU A 476 -25.36 1.21 -21.31
N ALA A 477 -25.71 0.00 -20.91
CA ALA A 477 -27.07 -0.49 -20.89
C ALA A 477 -27.96 0.27 -19.88
N ASN A 478 -27.39 0.61 -18.73
CA ASN A 478 -28.10 1.28 -17.62
C ASN A 478 -28.18 2.82 -17.75
N VAL A 479 -27.76 3.40 -18.88
CA VAL A 479 -27.80 4.87 -19.09
C VAL A 479 -29.21 5.45 -18.92
N LYS A 480 -30.26 4.67 -19.23
CA LYS A 480 -31.65 5.10 -19.09
C LYS A 480 -32.22 4.90 -17.68
N ASP A 481 -31.58 4.07 -16.86
CA ASP A 481 -32.04 3.76 -15.51
C ASP A 481 -31.25 4.59 -14.47
N ARG A 482 -31.89 5.66 -13.99
CA ARG A 482 -31.26 6.57 -13.01
C ARG A 482 -31.04 5.95 -11.64
N SER A 483 -31.68 4.85 -11.30
CA SER A 483 -31.48 4.16 -10.02
C SER A 483 -30.10 3.55 -9.90
N THR A 484 -29.44 3.24 -11.02
CA THR A 484 -28.08 2.66 -11.09
C THR A 484 -26.95 3.70 -11.11
N TRP A 485 -27.30 5.00 -11.06
CA TRP A 485 -26.31 6.08 -11.18
C TRP A 485 -25.64 6.43 -9.83
N SER A 486 -24.27 6.33 -9.78
CA SER A 486 -23.50 6.75 -8.62
C SER A 486 -22.03 7.07 -9.01
N PRO A 487 -21.67 8.24 -9.55
CA PRO A 487 -22.48 9.29 -10.20
C PRO A 487 -22.91 9.00 -11.65
N LEU A 488 -22.34 7.99 -12.29
CA LEU A 488 -22.70 7.49 -13.62
C LEU A 488 -23.35 6.12 -13.52
N PRO A 489 -24.05 5.65 -14.55
CA PRO A 489 -24.65 4.32 -14.57
C PRO A 489 -23.59 3.24 -14.39
N GLN A 490 -23.82 2.32 -13.47
CA GLN A 490 -22.89 1.26 -13.08
C GLN A 490 -23.50 -0.13 -13.29
N GLY A 491 -22.65 -1.15 -13.27
CA GLY A 491 -23.04 -2.55 -13.20
C GLY A 491 -22.39 -3.49 -14.21
N ASP A 492 -22.00 -3.05 -15.42
CA ASP A 492 -21.53 -3.92 -16.48
C ASP A 492 -19.99 -4.13 -16.51
N GLY A 493 -19.27 -3.51 -15.58
CA GLY A 493 -17.83 -3.63 -15.53
C GLY A 493 -17.09 -3.00 -16.72
N GLN A 494 -17.77 -2.13 -17.47
CA GLN A 494 -17.17 -1.36 -18.54
C GLN A 494 -16.31 -0.23 -17.96
N LYS A 495 -15.34 0.24 -18.72
CA LYS A 495 -14.47 1.33 -18.30
C LYS A 495 -14.68 2.55 -19.18
N LEU A 496 -15.03 3.67 -18.58
CA LEU A 496 -15.13 4.97 -19.23
C LEU A 496 -14.05 5.88 -18.65
N SER A 497 -13.19 6.45 -19.52
CA SER A 497 -12.14 7.36 -19.10
C SER A 497 -12.23 8.67 -19.86
N VAL A 498 -12.19 9.76 -19.12
CA VAL A 498 -12.08 11.12 -19.66
C VAL A 498 -10.89 11.80 -18.99
N ARG A 499 -9.94 12.28 -19.79
CA ARG A 499 -8.74 12.95 -19.28
C ARG A 499 -8.52 14.26 -20.00
N LEU A 500 -8.27 15.29 -19.23
CA LEU A 500 -7.91 16.63 -19.69
C LEU A 500 -6.51 16.97 -19.19
N GLN A 501 -5.65 17.43 -20.07
CA GLN A 501 -4.31 17.89 -19.71
C GLN A 501 -4.10 19.29 -20.28
N SER A 502 -3.52 20.18 -19.50
CA SER A 502 -3.25 21.54 -19.95
C SER A 502 -2.12 22.18 -19.15
N ASN A 503 -1.30 22.98 -19.81
CA ASN A 503 -0.39 23.92 -19.16
C ASN A 503 -0.92 25.38 -19.21
N SER A 504 -2.19 25.55 -19.51
CA SER A 504 -2.92 26.82 -19.67
C SER A 504 -2.44 27.70 -20.83
N ARG A 505 -1.19 27.62 -21.26
CA ARG A 505 -0.56 28.55 -22.22
C ARG A 505 -0.34 27.96 -23.62
N PHE A 506 0.33 26.81 -23.71
CA PHE A 506 0.80 26.26 -24.99
C PHE A 506 0.22 24.89 -25.32
N PHE A 507 -0.23 24.14 -24.32
CA PHE A 507 -0.59 22.75 -24.49
C PHE A 507 -1.98 22.43 -23.95
N LYS A 508 -2.77 21.74 -24.75
CA LYS A 508 -4.07 21.17 -24.37
C LYS A 508 -4.22 19.80 -24.98
N SER A 509 -4.66 18.82 -24.17
CA SER A 509 -4.97 17.47 -24.64
C SER A 509 -6.28 16.99 -24.02
N TYR A 510 -7.12 16.41 -24.84
CA TYR A 510 -8.40 15.82 -24.51
C TYR A 510 -8.34 14.36 -24.90
N ASN A 511 -8.56 13.47 -23.96
CA ASN A 511 -8.58 12.04 -24.19
C ASN A 511 -9.90 11.46 -23.69
N PHE A 512 -10.57 10.72 -24.53
CA PHE A 512 -11.78 9.98 -24.24
C PHE A 512 -11.56 8.53 -24.63
N SER A 513 -11.89 7.57 -23.76
CA SER A 513 -11.90 6.15 -24.11
C SER A 513 -12.99 5.39 -23.39
N PHE A 514 -13.57 4.44 -24.10
CA PHE A 514 -14.54 3.48 -23.60
C PHE A 514 -14.00 2.09 -23.86
N THR A 515 -14.05 1.21 -22.84
CA THR A 515 -13.61 -0.18 -22.95
C THR A 515 -14.70 -1.12 -22.45
N GLU A 516 -15.08 -2.04 -23.31
CA GLU A 516 -15.86 -3.23 -22.98
C GLU A 516 -14.91 -4.41 -22.77
N PRO A 517 -14.70 -4.91 -21.55
CA PRO A 517 -13.68 -5.93 -21.28
C PRO A 517 -14.07 -7.34 -21.77
N TRP A 518 -15.36 -7.60 -21.97
CA TRP A 518 -15.88 -8.90 -22.40
C TRP A 518 -16.83 -8.79 -23.59
N LEU A 519 -16.31 -8.35 -24.72
CA LEU A 519 -17.09 -8.20 -25.93
C LEU A 519 -17.86 -9.49 -26.30
N GLY A 520 -19.19 -9.40 -26.27
CA GLY A 520 -20.09 -10.52 -26.50
C GLY A 520 -20.26 -11.48 -25.31
N GLY A 521 -19.74 -11.16 -24.13
CA GLY A 521 -19.99 -11.84 -22.85
C GLY A 521 -19.44 -13.26 -22.67
N LYS A 522 -18.90 -13.90 -23.73
CA LYS A 522 -18.54 -15.33 -23.72
C LYS A 522 -17.04 -15.59 -23.55
N LYS A 523 -16.20 -14.64 -23.92
CA LYS A 523 -14.73 -14.78 -23.90
C LYS A 523 -14.09 -13.50 -23.44
N PRO A 524 -12.93 -13.54 -22.75
CA PRO A 524 -12.19 -12.35 -22.33
C PRO A 524 -11.56 -11.65 -23.54
N ARG A 525 -12.40 -10.96 -24.33
CA ARG A 525 -12.01 -10.12 -25.45
C ARG A 525 -12.44 -8.70 -25.16
N SER A 526 -11.48 -7.80 -25.05
CA SER A 526 -11.78 -6.39 -24.80
C SER A 526 -11.93 -5.63 -26.13
N LEU A 527 -12.93 -4.76 -26.17
CA LEU A 527 -13.06 -3.73 -27.20
C LEU A 527 -12.81 -2.38 -26.56
N THR A 528 -11.83 -1.65 -27.06
CA THR A 528 -11.57 -0.26 -26.64
C THR A 528 -11.79 0.68 -27.82
N VAL A 529 -12.60 1.71 -27.63
CA VAL A 529 -12.81 2.78 -28.61
C VAL A 529 -12.42 4.09 -27.94
N GLY A 530 -11.68 4.94 -28.66
CA GLY A 530 -11.27 6.20 -28.08
C GLY A 530 -10.95 7.26 -29.12
N ALA A 531 -10.88 8.48 -28.60
CA ALA A 531 -10.48 9.65 -29.35
C ALA A 531 -9.54 10.53 -28.51
N VAL A 532 -8.53 11.06 -29.17
CA VAL A 532 -7.56 11.98 -28.56
C VAL A 532 -7.40 13.20 -29.44
N GLN A 533 -7.50 14.38 -28.85
CA GLN A 533 -7.13 15.61 -29.54
C GLN A 533 -6.07 16.33 -28.71
N THR A 534 -4.94 16.60 -29.32
CA THR A 534 -3.84 17.34 -28.70
C THR A 534 -3.50 18.56 -29.54
N SER A 535 -3.23 19.68 -28.87
CA SER A 535 -2.80 20.90 -29.54
C SER A 535 -1.64 21.55 -28.77
N PHE A 536 -0.64 21.97 -29.55
CA PHE A 536 0.42 22.86 -29.12
C PHE A 536 0.29 24.17 -29.88
N ASP A 537 0.17 25.28 -29.18
CA ASP A 537 0.00 26.62 -29.76
C ASP A 537 1.14 27.54 -29.28
N TYR A 538 2.14 27.67 -30.11
CA TYR A 538 3.28 28.56 -29.90
C TYR A 538 3.22 29.85 -30.81
N SER A 539 2.04 30.20 -31.29
CA SER A 539 1.83 31.34 -32.16
C SER A 539 2.29 32.66 -31.51
N LEU A 540 2.09 32.77 -30.18
CA LEU A 540 2.55 33.95 -29.41
C LEU A 540 4.08 34.14 -29.46
N ASN A 541 4.83 33.05 -29.67
CA ASN A 541 6.29 33.04 -29.78
C ASN A 541 6.76 32.95 -31.24
N GLY A 542 5.88 33.11 -32.22
CA GLY A 542 6.21 33.01 -33.66
C GLY A 542 6.48 31.57 -34.14
N SER A 543 6.26 30.53 -33.31
CA SER A 543 6.59 29.15 -33.67
C SER A 543 5.38 28.31 -34.13
N GLY A 544 4.24 28.95 -34.41
CA GLY A 544 3.07 28.31 -35.06
C GLY A 544 2.32 27.32 -34.18
N LYS A 545 1.53 26.42 -34.82
CA LYS A 545 0.64 25.48 -34.16
C LYS A 545 0.81 24.03 -34.64
N LEU A 546 0.68 23.07 -33.71
CA LEU A 546 0.54 21.65 -34.00
C LEU A 546 -0.78 21.16 -33.41
N LYS A 547 -1.62 20.51 -34.23
CA LYS A 547 -2.84 19.85 -33.77
C LYS A 547 -2.83 18.42 -34.28
N ILE A 548 -3.01 17.48 -33.35
CA ILE A 548 -3.13 16.05 -33.61
C ILE A 548 -4.52 15.60 -33.17
N THR A 549 -5.25 14.97 -34.05
CA THR A 549 -6.55 14.35 -33.75
C THR A 549 -6.47 12.89 -34.13
N ARG A 550 -6.71 12.01 -33.16
CA ARG A 550 -6.62 10.55 -33.31
C ARG A 550 -7.92 9.91 -32.86
N GLY A 551 -8.45 9.00 -33.67
CA GLY A 551 -9.45 8.02 -33.28
C GLY A 551 -8.84 6.63 -33.32
N PHE A 552 -9.22 5.76 -32.40
CA PHE A 552 -8.72 4.39 -32.39
C PHE A 552 -9.76 3.36 -31.95
N VAL A 553 -9.61 2.15 -32.47
CA VAL A 553 -10.38 0.97 -32.07
C VAL A 553 -9.42 -0.15 -31.79
N GLY A 554 -9.41 -0.66 -30.57
CA GLY A 554 -8.54 -1.72 -30.09
C GLY A 554 -9.31 -2.99 -29.73
N LEU A 555 -8.82 -4.16 -30.15
CA LEU A 555 -9.32 -5.46 -29.78
C LEU A 555 -8.24 -6.22 -29.02
N GLY A 556 -8.46 -6.42 -27.73
CA GLY A 556 -7.60 -7.21 -26.86
C GLY A 556 -8.13 -8.65 -26.67
N SER A 557 -7.25 -9.61 -26.51
CA SER A 557 -7.63 -11.00 -26.19
C SER A 557 -6.52 -11.69 -25.42
N GLN A 558 -6.90 -12.42 -24.38
CA GLN A 558 -5.99 -13.34 -23.70
C GLN A 558 -5.89 -14.63 -24.49
N MET A 559 -4.67 -15.12 -24.69
CA MET A 559 -4.39 -16.36 -25.42
C MET A 559 -4.36 -17.54 -24.45
N LYS A 560 -4.66 -18.73 -24.94
CA LYS A 560 -4.56 -19.98 -24.15
C LYS A 560 -3.30 -20.76 -24.48
N TRP A 561 -2.70 -20.47 -25.60
CA TRP A 561 -1.49 -21.12 -26.12
C TRP A 561 -0.46 -20.04 -26.47
N PRO A 562 0.82 -20.19 -26.14
CA PRO A 562 1.48 -21.33 -25.47
C PRO A 562 1.14 -21.49 -23.99
N ASP A 563 0.81 -20.40 -23.29
CA ASP A 563 0.32 -20.38 -21.91
C ASP A 563 -0.69 -19.24 -21.72
N ASP A 564 -1.35 -19.17 -20.59
CA ASP A 564 -2.37 -18.17 -20.28
C ASP A 564 -1.83 -16.81 -19.80
N PHE A 565 -0.50 -16.62 -19.83
CA PHE A 565 0.14 -15.32 -19.60
C PHE A 565 0.25 -14.50 -20.89
N PHE A 566 -0.02 -15.09 -22.07
CA PHE A 566 0.01 -14.37 -23.34
C PHE A 566 -1.28 -13.59 -23.59
N SER A 567 -1.12 -12.36 -24.05
CA SER A 567 -2.20 -11.51 -24.52
C SER A 567 -1.83 -10.92 -25.90
N THR A 568 -2.84 -10.64 -26.68
CA THR A 568 -2.69 -9.94 -27.97
C THR A 568 -3.61 -8.73 -27.99
N ASN A 569 -3.15 -7.66 -28.62
CA ASN A 569 -3.93 -6.44 -28.84
C ASN A 569 -3.72 -5.94 -30.27
N THR A 570 -4.83 -5.81 -30.99
CA THR A 570 -4.85 -5.24 -32.34
C THR A 570 -5.54 -3.89 -32.29
N THR A 571 -4.84 -2.82 -32.66
CA THR A 571 -5.39 -1.46 -32.64
C THR A 571 -5.39 -0.86 -34.04
N LEU A 572 -6.53 -0.40 -34.51
CA LEU A 572 -6.69 0.42 -35.69
C LEU A 572 -6.61 1.89 -35.25
N ASN A 573 -5.74 2.68 -35.88
CA ASN A 573 -5.59 4.10 -35.60
C ASN A 573 -5.88 4.90 -36.86
N ILE A 574 -6.63 5.97 -36.69
CA ILE A 574 -6.84 7.01 -37.71
C ILE A 574 -6.42 8.31 -37.04
N GLU A 575 -5.39 8.92 -37.62
CA GLU A 575 -4.81 10.13 -37.04
C GLU A 575 -4.58 11.17 -38.08
N GLN A 576 -4.87 12.41 -37.77
CA GLN A 576 -4.54 13.57 -38.57
C GLN A 576 -3.63 14.52 -37.81
N ILE A 577 -2.49 14.83 -38.37
CA ILE A 577 -1.51 15.79 -37.87
C ILE A 577 -1.63 17.05 -38.72
N ASN A 578 -1.86 18.18 -38.11
CA ASN A 578 -1.95 19.47 -38.76
C ASN A 578 -0.88 20.41 -38.23
N LEU A 579 0.04 20.80 -39.09
CA LEU A 579 1.10 21.79 -38.83
C LEU A 579 0.70 23.12 -39.46
N ASP A 580 0.77 24.20 -38.70
CA ASP A 580 0.56 25.56 -39.17
C ASP A 580 1.74 26.43 -38.72
N ASN A 581 2.71 26.60 -39.61
CA ASN A 581 3.99 27.28 -39.38
C ASN A 581 4.72 26.79 -38.10
N PHE A 582 4.57 25.50 -37.80
CA PHE A 582 5.10 24.91 -36.57
C PHE A 582 6.60 24.69 -36.68
N ARG A 583 7.37 25.56 -36.01
CA ARG A 583 8.84 25.56 -36.01
C ARG A 583 9.47 24.98 -34.74
N SER A 584 8.67 24.43 -33.88
CA SER A 584 9.12 23.75 -32.64
C SER A 584 9.17 22.24 -32.86
N GLY A 585 9.92 21.51 -32.04
CA GLY A 585 9.94 20.05 -32.05
C GLY A 585 10.79 19.37 -33.13
N GLY A 586 11.57 20.14 -33.94
CA GLY A 586 12.55 19.56 -34.84
C GLY A 586 11.97 18.85 -36.07
N PHE A 587 10.80 19.25 -36.53
CA PHE A 587 10.27 18.76 -37.83
C PHE A 587 10.93 19.48 -39.00
N ALA A 588 11.26 18.72 -40.04
CA ALA A 588 11.74 19.29 -41.31
C ALA A 588 10.64 20.03 -42.07
N ILE A 589 9.38 19.71 -41.78
CA ILE A 589 8.19 20.25 -42.41
C ILE A 589 7.47 21.13 -41.41
N THR A 590 7.16 22.35 -41.73
CA THR A 590 6.55 23.33 -40.82
C THR A 590 5.05 23.54 -41.07
N LYS A 591 4.54 23.21 -42.27
CA LYS A 591 3.15 23.42 -42.68
C LYS A 591 2.61 22.20 -43.43
N GLY A 592 1.39 21.79 -43.13
CA GLY A 592 0.74 20.70 -43.86
C GLY A 592 -0.23 19.91 -43.03
N LYS A 593 -1.05 19.10 -43.73
CA LYS A 593 -1.98 18.12 -43.13
C LYS A 593 -1.53 16.73 -43.53
N PHE A 594 -1.26 15.89 -42.50
CA PHE A 594 -0.73 14.55 -42.66
C PHE A 594 -1.71 13.55 -42.06
N ASN A 595 -2.02 12.51 -42.82
CA ASN A 595 -2.95 11.48 -42.43
C ASN A 595 -2.19 10.19 -42.12
N ASN A 596 -2.44 9.62 -40.99
CA ASN A 596 -1.86 8.36 -40.51
C ASN A 596 -2.99 7.35 -40.30
N PHE A 597 -3.06 6.36 -41.17
CA PHE A 597 -3.94 5.20 -40.96
C PHE A 597 -3.04 4.01 -40.71
N SER A 598 -3.09 3.45 -39.48
CA SER A 598 -2.18 2.37 -39.09
C SER A 598 -2.88 1.28 -38.33
N ILE A 599 -2.35 0.06 -38.51
CA ILE A 599 -2.73 -1.14 -37.72
C ILE A 599 -1.54 -1.45 -36.80
N LYS A 600 -1.77 -1.50 -35.50
CA LYS A 600 -0.79 -1.91 -34.52
C LYS A 600 -1.18 -3.26 -33.92
N GLN A 601 -0.32 -4.25 -34.09
CA GLN A 601 -0.44 -5.55 -33.47
C GLN A 601 0.58 -5.66 -32.33
N THR A 602 0.11 -6.03 -31.13
CA THR A 602 0.99 -6.20 -29.97
C THR A 602 0.77 -7.59 -29.39
N PHE A 603 1.86 -8.31 -29.13
CA PHE A 603 1.89 -9.54 -28.38
C PHE A 603 2.63 -9.30 -27.07
N THR A 604 2.03 -9.65 -25.96
CA THR A 604 2.63 -9.47 -24.64
C THR A 604 2.51 -10.76 -23.85
N ARG A 605 3.61 -11.19 -23.23
CA ARG A 605 3.60 -12.21 -22.18
C ARG A 605 3.99 -11.54 -20.88
N SER A 606 3.14 -11.65 -19.86
CA SER A 606 3.39 -11.05 -18.56
C SER A 606 3.13 -12.03 -17.43
N SER A 607 4.17 -12.38 -16.70
CA SER A 607 4.13 -13.22 -15.50
C SER A 607 4.49 -12.45 -14.22
N ILE A 608 4.44 -11.12 -14.26
CA ILE A 608 4.75 -10.26 -13.10
C ILE A 608 3.71 -10.46 -12.00
N SER A 609 4.19 -10.56 -10.75
CA SER A 609 3.36 -10.81 -9.58
C SER A 609 2.64 -9.55 -9.03
N ASP A 610 3.22 -8.37 -9.24
CA ASP A 610 2.73 -7.10 -8.69
C ASP A 610 3.06 -5.97 -9.68
N PRO A 611 2.06 -5.22 -10.15
CA PRO A 611 2.28 -4.11 -11.09
C PRO A 611 3.09 -2.94 -10.52
N LEU A 612 2.99 -2.67 -9.20
CA LEU A 612 3.65 -1.52 -8.57
C LEU A 612 5.09 -1.82 -8.15
N PHE A 613 5.31 -3.01 -7.60
CA PHE A 613 6.64 -3.44 -7.16
C PHE A 613 6.85 -4.92 -7.52
N PRO A 614 7.12 -5.23 -8.80
CA PRO A 614 7.39 -6.59 -9.23
C PRO A 614 8.60 -7.17 -8.50
N ARG A 615 8.43 -8.33 -7.87
CA ARG A 615 9.51 -9.04 -7.18
C ARG A 615 10.08 -10.16 -8.02
N ASN A 616 9.22 -10.82 -8.79
CA ASN A 616 9.55 -11.94 -9.64
C ASN A 616 8.71 -11.89 -10.91
N GLY A 617 9.19 -12.57 -11.94
CA GLY A 617 8.50 -12.72 -13.21
C GLY A 617 9.12 -11.90 -14.32
N SER A 618 8.47 -11.94 -15.47
CA SER A 618 8.94 -11.24 -16.66
C SER A 618 7.76 -10.66 -17.46
N LYS A 619 8.03 -9.57 -18.18
CA LYS A 619 7.12 -9.01 -19.17
C LYS A 619 7.88 -8.87 -20.47
N VAL A 620 7.43 -9.55 -21.52
CA VAL A 620 8.01 -9.44 -22.87
C VAL A 620 6.91 -8.99 -23.82
N SER A 621 7.16 -7.95 -24.57
CA SER A 621 6.20 -7.38 -25.52
C SER A 621 6.87 -7.13 -26.88
N LEU A 622 6.21 -7.58 -27.94
CA LEU A 622 6.58 -7.27 -29.31
C LEU A 622 5.41 -6.58 -29.99
N SER A 623 5.63 -5.40 -30.54
CA SER A 623 4.61 -4.70 -31.31
C SER A 623 5.10 -4.37 -32.71
N LEU A 624 4.21 -4.51 -33.66
CA LEU A 624 4.35 -4.09 -35.04
C LEU A 624 3.22 -3.12 -35.38
N GLN A 625 3.57 -1.92 -35.80
CA GLN A 625 2.65 -0.94 -36.35
C GLN A 625 2.98 -0.73 -37.84
N ILE A 626 1.98 -0.89 -38.67
CA ILE A 626 2.12 -0.75 -40.11
C ILE A 626 1.05 0.15 -40.68
N THR A 627 1.41 0.93 -41.68
CA THR A 627 0.52 1.69 -42.53
C THR A 627 0.39 1.01 -43.90
N PRO A 628 -0.70 1.27 -44.65
CA PRO A 628 -0.74 0.85 -46.05
C PRO A 628 0.42 1.47 -46.86
N PRO A 629 1.03 0.72 -47.81
CA PRO A 629 2.09 1.23 -48.67
C PRO A 629 1.50 2.08 -49.81
N TYR A 630 1.11 3.30 -49.47
CA TYR A 630 0.43 4.19 -50.41
C TYR A 630 1.24 4.50 -51.67
N SER A 631 2.56 4.46 -51.56
CA SER A 631 3.47 4.73 -52.69
C SER A 631 3.30 3.73 -53.82
N LEU A 632 2.86 2.52 -53.55
CA LEU A 632 2.61 1.51 -54.61
C LEU A 632 1.44 1.88 -55.52
N PHE A 633 0.57 2.78 -55.08
CA PHE A 633 -0.65 3.16 -55.79
C PHE A 633 -0.62 4.59 -56.28
N ARG A 634 0.50 5.34 -56.04
CA ARG A 634 0.68 6.73 -56.47
C ARG A 634 1.49 6.82 -57.77
N LYS A 635 1.19 7.84 -58.58
CA LYS A 635 1.99 8.18 -59.75
C LYS A 635 3.20 9.03 -59.33
N ASP A 636 4.32 8.92 -60.04
CA ASP A 636 5.60 9.55 -59.72
C ASP A 636 5.53 11.09 -59.63
N ASN A 637 4.60 11.74 -60.33
CA ASN A 637 4.48 13.20 -60.33
C ASN A 637 3.65 13.80 -59.17
N VAL A 638 3.15 13.00 -58.23
CA VAL A 638 2.35 13.47 -57.09
C VAL A 638 3.11 14.43 -56.16
N PHE A 639 4.46 14.36 -56.17
CA PHE A 639 5.31 15.19 -55.33
C PHE A 639 5.77 16.50 -56.01
N THR A 640 5.32 16.74 -57.23
CA THR A 640 5.66 17.96 -57.97
C THR A 640 4.54 18.98 -57.82
N PRO A 641 4.82 20.22 -57.36
CA PRO A 641 3.79 21.26 -57.27
C PRO A 641 3.22 21.58 -58.65
N THR A 642 1.93 21.91 -58.68
CA THR A 642 1.30 22.41 -59.92
C THR A 642 1.66 23.85 -60.15
N ALA A 643 1.50 24.33 -61.40
CA ALA A 643 1.75 25.74 -61.76
C ALA A 643 0.90 26.72 -60.91
N GLU A 644 -0.33 26.30 -60.50
CA GLU A 644 -1.19 27.11 -59.63
C GLU A 644 -0.59 27.21 -58.20
N GLN A 645 -0.04 26.10 -57.66
CA GLN A 645 0.63 26.08 -56.35
C GLN A 645 1.90 26.92 -56.37
N GLU A 646 2.68 26.88 -57.43
CA GLU A 646 3.86 27.76 -57.59
C GLU A 646 3.46 29.24 -57.64
N ALA A 647 2.40 29.57 -58.35
CA ALA A 647 1.86 30.95 -58.40
C ALA A 647 1.34 31.41 -57.01
N GLU A 648 0.75 30.49 -56.23
CA GLU A 648 0.32 30.77 -54.85
C GLU A 648 1.52 31.01 -53.94
N ILE A 649 2.58 30.19 -54.03
CA ILE A 649 3.84 30.35 -53.27
C ILE A 649 4.46 31.74 -53.58
N ARG A 650 4.52 32.14 -54.86
CA ARG A 650 5.03 33.47 -55.23
C ARG A 650 4.18 34.58 -54.63
N ARG A 651 2.87 34.44 -54.57
CA ARG A 651 1.95 35.39 -53.90
C ARG A 651 2.17 35.43 -52.40
N GLU A 652 2.30 34.28 -51.75
CA GLU A 652 2.57 34.21 -50.30
C GLU A 652 3.94 34.92 -49.99
N LEU A 653 5.01 34.59 -50.71
CA LEU A 653 6.31 35.21 -50.53
C LEU A 653 6.26 36.74 -50.73
N ARG A 654 5.53 37.21 -51.72
CA ARG A 654 5.35 38.65 -51.94
C ARG A 654 4.62 39.33 -50.78
N TYR A 655 3.66 38.62 -50.19
CA TYR A 655 2.93 39.13 -49.00
C TYR A 655 3.82 39.11 -47.74
N GLU A 656 4.64 38.05 -47.55
CA GLU A 656 5.56 37.92 -46.40
C GLU A 656 6.64 39.03 -46.41
N VAL A 657 7.23 39.36 -47.56
CA VAL A 657 8.28 40.39 -47.66
C VAL A 657 7.73 41.83 -47.75
N GLY A 658 6.44 42.01 -48.00
CA GLY A 658 5.76 43.29 -48.07
C GLY A 658 6.12 44.10 -49.35
N PRO A 659 5.55 45.31 -49.48
CA PRO A 659 5.68 46.09 -50.71
C PRO A 659 7.09 46.50 -51.08
N ALA A 660 8.00 46.69 -50.16
CA ALA A 660 9.38 47.10 -50.34
C ALA A 660 10.42 45.98 -50.39
N GLY A 661 9.97 44.74 -50.03
CA GLY A 661 10.83 43.58 -49.95
C GLY A 661 10.96 42.85 -51.30
N THR A 662 12.10 42.22 -51.53
CA THR A 662 12.34 41.31 -52.64
C THR A 662 12.56 39.90 -52.19
N PHE A 663 11.99 38.93 -52.90
CA PHE A 663 12.30 37.48 -52.65
C PHE A 663 13.06 36.98 -53.90
N THR A 664 13.89 35.98 -53.68
CA THR A 664 14.73 35.38 -54.74
C THR A 664 14.06 34.09 -55.26
N GLU A 665 14.50 33.61 -56.40
CA GLU A 665 14.11 32.30 -56.93
C GLU A 665 14.55 31.17 -56.04
N ALA A 666 15.61 31.38 -55.26
CA ALA A 666 16.00 30.42 -54.18
C ALA A 666 14.96 30.31 -53.09
N ASP A 667 14.30 31.41 -52.73
CA ASP A 667 13.21 31.40 -51.73
C ASP A 667 11.99 30.64 -52.27
N VAL A 668 11.67 30.83 -53.56
CA VAL A 668 10.60 30.07 -54.23
C VAL A 668 10.91 28.58 -54.24
N GLN A 669 12.15 28.20 -54.62
CA GLN A 669 12.58 26.82 -54.64
C GLN A 669 12.58 26.20 -53.22
N SER A 670 12.94 26.96 -52.20
CA SER A 670 12.86 26.52 -50.81
C SER A 670 11.42 26.18 -50.40
N LYS A 671 10.47 27.05 -50.72
CA LYS A 671 9.03 26.81 -50.46
C LYS A 671 8.48 25.64 -51.29
N ILE A 672 8.90 25.51 -52.57
CA ILE A 672 8.54 24.35 -53.41
C ILE A 672 9.08 23.05 -52.82
N ASN A 673 10.31 23.03 -52.33
CA ASN A 673 10.88 21.85 -51.68
C ASN A 673 10.12 21.50 -50.39
N GLU A 674 9.75 22.50 -49.60
CA GLU A 674 8.92 22.29 -48.42
C GLU A 674 7.56 21.68 -48.79
N LEU A 675 6.87 22.19 -49.80
CA LEU A 675 5.60 21.65 -50.29
C LEU A 675 5.77 20.22 -50.87
N ARG A 676 6.87 19.95 -51.56
CA ARG A 676 7.23 18.63 -52.10
C ARG A 676 7.39 17.63 -50.93
N GLU A 677 8.14 17.98 -49.91
CA GLU A 677 8.31 17.15 -48.71
C GLU A 677 6.98 16.96 -47.99
N ALA A 678 6.15 18.00 -47.83
CA ALA A 678 4.84 17.87 -47.25
C ALA A 678 3.91 16.91 -48.02
N ASN A 679 3.95 17.00 -49.38
CA ASN A 679 3.14 16.11 -50.22
C ASN A 679 3.63 14.65 -50.19
N LYS A 680 4.93 14.38 -50.04
CA LYS A 680 5.45 13.03 -49.85
C LYS A 680 4.80 12.34 -48.67
N PHE A 681 4.65 13.06 -47.57
CA PHE A 681 4.14 12.53 -46.29
C PHE A 681 2.66 12.82 -46.02
N LYS A 682 1.89 13.33 -47.01
CA LYS A 682 0.45 13.61 -46.88
C LYS A 682 -0.32 12.39 -46.35
N TRP A 683 0.07 11.20 -46.77
CA TRP A 683 -0.34 9.91 -46.23
C TRP A 683 0.91 9.23 -45.68
N LEU A 684 0.99 9.06 -44.38
CA LEU A 684 2.16 8.49 -43.75
C LEU A 684 2.30 7.00 -44.11
N GLU A 685 3.51 6.63 -44.48
CA GLU A 685 3.85 5.30 -44.92
C GLU A 685 5.07 4.81 -44.15
N TYR A 686 4.90 3.80 -43.32
CA TYR A 686 5.97 3.23 -42.51
C TYR A 686 5.62 1.86 -41.95
N HIS A 687 6.63 1.14 -41.47
CA HIS A 687 6.52 0.05 -40.52
C HIS A 687 7.36 0.36 -39.27
N LYS A 688 6.80 0.13 -38.10
CA LYS A 688 7.43 0.42 -36.80
C LYS A 688 7.40 -0.81 -35.91
N TRP A 689 8.58 -1.25 -35.53
CA TRP A 689 8.77 -2.41 -34.65
C TRP A 689 9.21 -1.93 -33.28
N ARG A 690 8.67 -2.54 -32.22
CA ARG A 690 9.11 -2.32 -30.86
C ARG A 690 9.20 -3.64 -30.14
N PHE A 691 10.34 -3.85 -29.51
CA PHE A 691 10.57 -4.94 -28.60
C PHE A 691 10.86 -4.38 -27.21
N THR A 692 10.15 -4.89 -26.17
CA THR A 692 10.37 -4.54 -24.76
C THR A 692 10.45 -5.83 -23.98
N SER A 693 11.47 -5.98 -23.15
CA SER A 693 11.65 -7.12 -22.27
C SER A 693 12.05 -6.63 -20.89
N GLU A 694 11.37 -7.12 -19.88
CA GLU A 694 11.60 -6.79 -18.46
C GLU A 694 11.63 -8.07 -17.64
N TRP A 695 12.60 -8.19 -16.77
CA TRP A 695 12.83 -9.34 -15.92
C TRP A 695 13.05 -8.89 -14.50
N TYR A 696 12.41 -9.56 -13.55
CA TYR A 696 12.47 -9.26 -12.12
C TYR A 696 12.85 -10.50 -11.36
N TYR A 697 13.86 -10.38 -10.50
CA TYR A 697 14.36 -11.49 -9.69
C TYR A 697 14.61 -11.02 -8.27
N ASN A 698 13.98 -11.69 -7.29
CA ASN A 698 14.21 -11.44 -5.88
C ASN A 698 15.50 -12.11 -5.42
N VAL A 699 16.54 -11.33 -5.18
CA VAL A 699 17.88 -11.86 -4.87
C VAL A 699 17.97 -12.30 -3.41
N VAL A 700 17.58 -11.44 -2.49
CA VAL A 700 17.63 -11.69 -1.03
C VAL A 700 16.53 -10.90 -0.34
N ASP A 701 15.64 -11.57 0.39
CA ASP A 701 14.56 -11.00 1.23
C ASP A 701 13.72 -9.94 0.48
N LYS A 702 14.17 -8.69 0.47
CA LYS A 702 13.47 -7.55 -0.12
C LYS A 702 14.19 -6.93 -1.33
N LEU A 703 15.42 -7.35 -1.62
CA LEU A 703 16.21 -6.80 -2.71
C LEU A 703 15.80 -7.44 -4.03
N VAL A 704 15.32 -6.63 -4.96
CA VAL A 704 14.94 -7.05 -6.31
C VAL A 704 15.96 -6.55 -7.32
N PHE A 705 16.41 -7.44 -8.18
CA PHE A 705 17.17 -7.13 -9.37
C PHE A 705 16.22 -7.07 -10.57
N ALA A 706 16.26 -5.98 -11.32
CA ALA A 706 15.48 -5.80 -12.53
C ALA A 706 16.39 -5.56 -13.72
N ALA A 707 16.11 -6.23 -14.83
CA ALA A 707 16.79 -6.04 -16.10
C ALA A 707 15.77 -5.70 -17.18
N SER A 708 16.04 -4.71 -18.03
CA SER A 708 15.16 -4.41 -19.16
C SER A 708 15.94 -4.13 -20.44
N ALA A 709 15.35 -4.51 -21.56
CA ALA A 709 15.82 -4.21 -22.90
C ALA A 709 14.68 -3.62 -23.72
N LYS A 710 14.92 -2.49 -24.36
CA LYS A 710 13.96 -1.82 -25.27
C LYS A 710 14.66 -1.54 -26.60
N ILE A 711 14.05 -1.98 -27.69
CA ILE A 711 14.57 -1.79 -29.05
C ILE A 711 13.42 -1.31 -29.91
N GLY A 712 13.68 -0.31 -30.74
CA GLY A 712 12.71 0.23 -31.71
C GLY A 712 13.34 0.46 -33.07
N ILE A 713 12.54 0.16 -34.08
CA ILE A 713 12.93 0.28 -35.48
C ILE A 713 11.77 0.89 -36.24
N LEU A 714 12.03 1.97 -36.97
CA LEU A 714 11.11 2.62 -37.89
C LEU A 714 11.70 2.50 -39.30
N GLY A 715 10.97 1.90 -40.20
CA GLY A 715 11.36 1.73 -41.58
C GLY A 715 10.37 2.33 -42.58
N ALA A 716 10.81 2.56 -43.81
CA ALA A 716 9.99 2.96 -44.94
C ALA A 716 9.81 1.81 -45.91
N PHE A 717 8.65 1.68 -46.55
CA PHE A 717 8.43 0.69 -47.62
C PHE A 717 9.08 1.13 -48.92
N ASN A 718 9.12 2.45 -49.18
CA ASN A 718 9.70 3.05 -50.36
C ASN A 718 10.89 3.95 -49.98
N LYS A 719 12.06 3.65 -50.58
CA LYS A 719 13.30 4.41 -50.33
C LYS A 719 13.25 5.86 -50.85
N ASP A 720 12.50 6.12 -51.92
CA ASP A 720 12.38 7.44 -52.52
C ASP A 720 11.54 8.42 -51.71
N ILE A 721 10.56 7.87 -50.97
CA ILE A 721 9.80 8.62 -49.98
C ILE A 721 10.64 8.85 -48.73
N GLY A 722 11.37 7.83 -48.31
CA GLY A 722 12.20 7.88 -47.11
C GLY A 722 11.42 7.65 -45.80
N ILE A 723 12.11 7.76 -44.70
CA ILE A 723 11.56 7.51 -43.36
C ILE A 723 10.72 8.71 -42.94
N SER A 724 9.50 8.44 -42.46
CA SER A 724 8.55 9.44 -41.93
C SER A 724 9.25 10.43 -40.98
N PRO A 725 8.98 11.73 -41.07
CA PRO A 725 9.43 12.71 -40.07
C PRO A 725 8.66 12.56 -38.72
N PHE A 726 7.53 11.87 -38.75
CA PHE A 726 6.75 11.53 -37.57
C PHE A 726 7.06 10.11 -37.13
N GLU A 727 6.70 9.75 -35.89
CA GLU A 727 6.90 8.43 -35.29
C GLU A 727 8.37 8.07 -35.03
N ARG A 728 9.33 8.96 -35.21
CA ARG A 728 10.73 8.77 -34.88
C ARG A 728 10.99 8.72 -33.41
N PHE A 729 12.13 8.16 -33.02
CA PHE A 729 12.53 8.02 -31.63
C PHE A 729 13.48 9.14 -31.21
N GLU A 730 13.27 9.68 -30.03
CA GLU A 730 14.22 10.54 -29.33
C GLU A 730 14.67 9.86 -28.07
N LEU A 731 15.99 9.72 -27.85
CA LEU A 731 16.55 9.08 -26.67
C LEU A 731 17.25 10.12 -25.80
N GLY A 732 16.93 10.13 -24.49
CA GLY A 732 17.50 11.07 -23.53
C GLY A 732 16.43 11.73 -22.68
N GLY A 733 16.86 12.57 -21.73
CA GLY A 733 15.99 13.34 -20.87
C GLY A 733 15.45 12.60 -19.67
N ASP A 734 14.53 13.25 -18.99
CA ASP A 734 14.00 12.89 -17.69
C ASP A 734 12.74 12.00 -17.74
N GLY A 735 12.26 11.70 -18.94
CA GLY A 735 11.01 10.96 -19.12
C GLY A 735 9.72 11.77 -18.86
N ILE A 736 9.79 12.96 -18.29
CA ILE A 736 8.61 13.82 -18.10
C ILE A 736 8.08 14.27 -19.45
N ASN A 737 8.96 14.55 -20.39
CA ASN A 737 8.60 14.82 -21.77
C ASN A 737 7.95 13.60 -22.47
N ASN A 738 8.10 12.39 -21.91
CA ASN A 738 7.51 11.17 -22.50
C ASN A 738 5.99 11.12 -22.41
N GLN A 739 5.38 11.75 -21.42
CA GLN A 739 3.91 11.87 -21.36
C GLN A 739 3.36 12.68 -22.53
N ASN A 740 4.21 13.52 -23.12
CA ASN A 740 3.90 14.34 -24.30
C ASN A 740 4.49 13.79 -25.62
N ALA A 741 5.27 12.70 -25.54
CA ALA A 741 6.03 12.18 -26.69
C ALA A 741 5.15 11.71 -27.85
N GLY A 742 4.11 10.94 -27.54
CA GLY A 742 3.11 10.57 -28.55
C GLY A 742 2.24 11.73 -29.02
N LEU A 743 2.31 12.86 -28.34
CA LEU A 743 1.51 14.06 -28.60
C LEU A 743 2.20 15.00 -29.59
N GLN A 744 3.51 14.87 -29.77
CA GLN A 744 4.28 15.69 -30.76
C GLN A 744 4.61 14.91 -32.02
N GLY A 745 4.04 13.75 -32.25
CA GLY A 745 4.34 12.90 -33.40
C GLY A 745 5.71 12.21 -33.34
N LYS A 746 6.38 12.22 -32.19
CA LYS A 746 7.66 11.57 -31.94
C LYS A 746 7.57 10.77 -30.64
N GLU A 747 8.40 9.76 -30.49
CA GLU A 747 8.47 8.94 -29.28
C GLU A 747 9.76 9.24 -28.50
N ILE A 748 9.62 9.84 -27.32
CA ILE A 748 10.76 10.20 -26.47
C ILE A 748 10.96 9.09 -25.42
N LEU A 749 12.18 8.60 -25.33
CA LEU A 749 12.59 7.54 -24.42
C LEU A 749 13.61 8.09 -23.42
N ALA A 750 13.30 8.03 -22.14
CA ALA A 750 14.23 8.49 -21.12
C ALA A 750 15.55 7.71 -21.16
N LEU A 751 16.67 8.42 -21.14
CA LEU A 751 17.98 7.87 -20.78
C LEU A 751 18.57 8.77 -19.70
N ARG A 752 18.39 8.33 -18.46
CA ARG A 752 18.73 9.11 -17.28
C ARG A 752 20.23 9.49 -17.28
N GLY A 753 20.54 10.72 -16.95
CA GLY A 753 21.92 11.24 -17.01
C GLY A 753 22.30 11.96 -18.31
N TYR A 754 21.41 11.95 -19.31
CA TYR A 754 21.57 12.66 -20.58
C TYR A 754 20.36 13.55 -20.88
N ALA A 755 20.53 14.68 -21.56
CA ALA A 755 19.42 15.43 -22.12
C ALA A 755 18.96 14.81 -23.46
N ASN A 756 17.74 15.13 -23.90
CA ASN A 756 17.21 14.64 -25.18
C ASN A 756 18.13 14.99 -26.35
N THR A 757 18.77 16.16 -26.31
CA THR A 757 19.69 16.66 -27.34
C THR A 757 21.05 16.02 -27.34
N ASP A 758 21.42 15.29 -26.27
CA ASP A 758 22.78 14.77 -26.12
C ASP A 758 23.04 13.49 -26.92
N ILE A 759 21.99 12.77 -27.31
CA ILE A 759 22.11 11.46 -27.96
C ILE A 759 21.51 11.44 -29.34
N THR A 760 20.33 12.03 -29.55
CA THR A 760 19.58 11.95 -30.80
C THR A 760 20.02 12.98 -31.84
N GLY A 761 20.95 13.85 -31.47
CA GLY A 761 21.37 14.99 -32.28
C GLY A 761 22.44 14.72 -33.31
N ASN A 762 22.72 13.47 -33.73
CA ASN A 762 23.79 13.16 -34.67
C ASN A 762 23.62 13.84 -36.02
N GLY A 763 23.84 15.15 -36.04
CA GLY A 763 24.26 15.91 -37.20
C GLY A 763 23.19 16.52 -38.08
N LYS A 764 21.88 16.22 -37.91
CA LYS A 764 20.86 16.90 -38.70
C LYS A 764 20.00 17.80 -37.81
N THR A 765 20.45 19.00 -37.61
CA THR A 765 19.58 20.10 -37.22
C THR A 765 18.65 20.45 -38.38
N THR A 766 17.36 20.49 -38.11
CA THR A 766 16.37 21.03 -39.03
C THR A 766 16.59 22.54 -39.18
N ASN A 767 16.08 23.13 -40.26
CA ASN A 767 16.09 24.58 -40.47
C ASN A 767 15.50 25.38 -39.29
N SER A 768 14.76 24.71 -38.40
CA SER A 768 14.16 25.27 -37.18
C SER A 768 15.00 25.07 -35.91
N GLY A 769 16.24 24.56 -36.01
CA GLY A 769 17.14 24.38 -34.86
C GLY A 769 16.88 23.18 -33.98
N GLY A 770 15.88 22.33 -34.29
CA GLY A 770 15.58 21.11 -33.57
C GLY A 770 16.16 19.85 -34.25
N PHE A 771 16.13 18.71 -33.55
CA PHE A 771 16.58 17.41 -34.07
C PHE A 771 15.41 16.59 -34.63
N GLU A 772 15.62 15.92 -35.76
CA GLU A 772 14.58 15.12 -36.42
C GLU A 772 14.14 13.86 -35.63
N GLY A 773 14.94 13.41 -34.71
CA GLY A 773 14.79 12.10 -34.09
C GLY A 773 15.42 10.97 -34.92
N ALA A 774 15.55 9.81 -34.37
CA ALA A 774 16.18 8.64 -34.95
C ALA A 774 15.18 7.55 -35.35
N PRO A 775 15.43 6.82 -36.46
CA PRO A 775 14.58 5.68 -36.81
C PRO A 775 14.89 4.42 -36.03
N ILE A 776 16.03 4.31 -35.38
CA ILE A 776 16.44 3.12 -34.64
C ILE A 776 16.97 3.54 -33.28
N PHE A 777 16.58 2.80 -32.23
CA PHE A 777 17.18 2.92 -30.91
C PHE A 777 17.34 1.56 -30.24
N ASN A 778 18.28 1.48 -29.31
CA ASN A 778 18.31 0.45 -28.28
C ASN A 778 18.57 1.06 -26.91
N LYS A 779 18.03 0.43 -25.88
CA LYS A 779 18.21 0.82 -24.48
C LYS A 779 18.20 -0.41 -23.59
N PHE A 780 19.21 -0.50 -22.74
CA PHE A 780 19.34 -1.55 -21.73
C PHE A 780 19.41 -0.92 -20.35
N THR A 781 18.75 -1.54 -19.38
CA THR A 781 18.74 -1.05 -17.99
C THR A 781 18.92 -2.23 -17.04
N LEU A 782 19.84 -2.08 -16.11
CA LEU A 782 20.00 -2.95 -14.94
C LEU A 782 19.68 -2.12 -13.71
N GLU A 783 18.80 -2.61 -12.85
CA GLU A 783 18.31 -1.86 -11.70
C GLU A 783 18.22 -2.72 -10.47
N MET A 784 18.68 -2.21 -9.34
CA MET A 784 18.46 -2.81 -8.02
C MET A 784 17.43 -1.98 -7.27
N ARG A 785 16.38 -2.63 -6.77
CA ARG A 785 15.26 -2.01 -6.06
C ARG A 785 15.18 -2.54 -4.64
N TYR A 786 15.04 -1.63 -3.68
CA TYR A 786 14.85 -1.99 -2.28
C TYR A 786 13.66 -1.26 -1.70
N PRO A 787 12.60 -1.96 -1.26
CA PRO A 787 11.40 -1.33 -0.72
C PRO A 787 11.63 -0.86 0.71
N LEU A 788 11.25 0.39 0.98
CA LEU A 788 11.19 0.97 2.32
C LEU A 788 9.81 0.74 2.95
N SER A 789 8.76 0.82 2.13
CA SER A 789 7.37 0.53 2.49
C SER A 789 6.67 -0.12 1.31
N LEU A 790 5.90 -1.17 1.54
CA LEU A 790 5.04 -1.84 0.56
C LEU A 790 3.55 -1.71 0.93
N ASN A 791 3.21 -0.69 1.73
CA ASN A 791 1.82 -0.40 2.03
C ASN A 791 1.11 0.04 0.73
N PRO A 792 -0.05 -0.54 0.36
CA PRO A 792 -0.80 -0.15 -0.83
C PRO A 792 -1.15 1.34 -0.90
N ASN A 793 -1.31 2.01 0.25
CA ASN A 793 -1.58 3.44 0.33
C ASN A 793 -0.32 4.32 0.22
N SER A 794 0.88 3.73 0.35
CA SER A 794 2.15 4.44 0.19
C SER A 794 3.29 3.46 -0.06
N THR A 795 3.42 2.98 -1.29
CA THR A 795 4.57 2.15 -1.68
C THR A 795 5.77 3.05 -1.92
N ILE A 796 6.85 2.80 -1.16
CA ILE A 796 8.09 3.58 -1.23
C ILE A 796 9.26 2.64 -1.43
N TYR A 797 10.07 2.87 -2.47
CA TYR A 797 11.30 2.13 -2.68
C TYR A 797 12.42 3.01 -3.22
N VAL A 798 13.64 2.59 -2.96
CA VAL A 798 14.84 3.21 -3.51
C VAL A 798 15.42 2.31 -4.60
N THR A 799 16.07 2.93 -5.56
CA THR A 799 16.65 2.24 -6.71
C THR A 799 18.06 2.74 -6.98
N SER A 800 18.91 1.86 -7.45
CA SER A 800 20.18 2.19 -8.10
C SER A 800 20.21 1.50 -9.46
N TRP A 801 20.71 2.19 -10.47
CA TRP A 801 20.59 1.71 -11.85
C TRP A 801 21.85 1.98 -12.67
N LEU A 802 22.03 1.11 -13.67
CA LEU A 802 22.96 1.27 -14.77
C LEU A 802 22.14 1.25 -16.05
N GLN A 803 22.37 2.20 -16.93
CA GLN A 803 21.70 2.28 -18.23
C GLN A 803 22.74 2.43 -19.35
N GLY A 804 22.40 1.87 -20.50
CA GLY A 804 23.13 2.09 -21.73
C GLY A 804 22.15 2.13 -22.89
N GLY A 805 22.28 3.10 -23.78
CA GLY A 805 21.42 3.20 -24.95
C GLY A 805 22.00 4.12 -26.01
N ASN A 806 21.51 3.97 -27.21
CA ASN A 806 21.89 4.86 -28.34
C ASN A 806 20.76 4.92 -29.34
N ALA A 807 20.83 5.94 -30.20
CA ALA A 807 19.92 6.19 -31.29
C ALA A 807 20.70 6.31 -32.60
N TYR A 808 20.23 5.69 -33.68
CA TYR A 808 20.96 5.51 -34.93
C TYR A 808 20.16 6.05 -36.10
N GLU A 809 20.85 6.74 -37.03
CA GLU A 809 20.25 7.35 -38.23
C GLU A 809 19.78 6.33 -39.26
N ASN A 810 20.44 5.19 -39.36
CA ASN A 810 20.15 4.14 -40.33
C ASN A 810 20.73 2.78 -39.90
N PHE A 811 20.32 1.72 -40.59
CA PHE A 811 20.78 0.36 -40.32
C PHE A 811 22.29 0.15 -40.54
N ASN A 812 22.89 0.87 -41.48
CA ASN A 812 24.33 0.72 -41.78
C ASN A 812 25.20 1.23 -40.61
N LYS A 813 24.66 2.15 -39.79
CA LYS A 813 25.33 2.69 -38.60
C LYS A 813 24.90 1.98 -37.31
N TYR A 814 24.01 1.00 -37.39
CA TYR A 814 23.50 0.32 -36.19
C TYR A 814 24.56 -0.62 -35.61
N ASN A 815 25.02 -0.30 -34.43
CA ASN A 815 25.86 -1.16 -33.60
C ASN A 815 25.23 -1.27 -32.18
N PRO A 816 24.65 -2.44 -31.80
CA PRO A 816 23.97 -2.60 -30.52
C PRO A 816 24.88 -2.43 -29.29
N PHE A 817 26.18 -2.43 -29.46
CA PHE A 817 27.18 -2.28 -28.41
C PHE A 817 27.79 -0.87 -28.30
N ASP A 818 27.51 0.00 -29.25
CA ASP A 818 27.85 1.42 -29.13
C ASP A 818 26.81 2.14 -28.29
N LEU A 819 27.01 2.07 -26.94
CA LEU A 819 26.06 2.54 -25.96
C LEU A 819 26.58 3.78 -25.25
N LYS A 820 25.70 4.77 -25.09
CA LYS A 820 25.88 5.89 -24.16
C LYS A 820 25.47 5.42 -22.77
N ARG A 821 26.46 5.32 -21.88
CA ARG A 821 26.32 4.68 -20.58
C ARG A 821 26.05 5.69 -19.49
N SER A 822 25.22 5.35 -18.56
CA SER A 822 24.92 6.16 -17.38
C SER A 822 24.65 5.29 -16.14
N ALA A 823 24.84 5.88 -14.96
CA ALA A 823 24.49 5.28 -13.70
C ALA A 823 23.87 6.29 -12.77
N GLY A 824 23.13 5.82 -11.77
CA GLY A 824 22.53 6.70 -10.79
C GLY A 824 21.77 5.97 -9.71
N PHE A 825 21.10 6.76 -8.91
CA PHE A 825 20.22 6.29 -7.86
C PHE A 825 18.94 7.14 -7.83
N GLY A 826 17.89 6.58 -7.27
CA GLY A 826 16.61 7.27 -7.19
C GLY A 826 15.72 6.76 -6.07
N ALA A 827 14.62 7.43 -5.91
CA ALA A 827 13.54 7.03 -5.01
C ALA A 827 12.21 7.07 -5.77
N ARG A 828 11.34 6.16 -5.41
CA ARG A 828 9.97 6.07 -5.96
C ARG A 828 9.00 6.08 -4.79
N VAL A 829 7.97 6.90 -4.91
CA VAL A 829 6.88 7.04 -3.94
C VAL A 829 5.56 6.92 -4.71
N PHE A 830 4.83 5.85 -4.49
CA PHE A 830 3.49 5.71 -5.04
C PHE A 830 2.46 6.22 -4.02
N LEU A 831 1.61 7.14 -4.47
CA LEU A 831 0.49 7.69 -3.72
C LEU A 831 -0.78 7.49 -4.56
N PRO A 832 -1.86 6.86 -4.04
CA PRO A 832 -3.04 6.52 -4.83
C PRO A 832 -3.67 7.69 -5.59
N MET A 833 -3.64 8.91 -5.01
CA MET A 833 -4.20 10.10 -5.65
C MET A 833 -3.25 10.77 -6.67
N PHE A 834 -1.93 10.58 -6.53
CA PHE A 834 -0.92 11.28 -7.34
C PHE A 834 -0.16 10.34 -8.27
N GLY A 835 -0.38 9.02 -8.16
CA GLY A 835 0.37 8.03 -8.90
C GLY A 835 1.80 7.84 -8.40
N LEU A 836 2.71 7.43 -9.27
CA LEU A 836 4.12 7.22 -8.96
C LEU A 836 4.91 8.52 -9.08
N LEU A 837 5.55 8.93 -8.00
CA LEU A 837 6.50 10.04 -7.96
C LEU A 837 7.91 9.45 -7.92
N GLY A 838 8.77 9.85 -8.84
CA GLY A 838 10.15 9.41 -8.91
C GLY A 838 11.12 10.58 -8.84
N PHE A 839 12.21 10.36 -8.14
CA PHE A 839 13.33 11.29 -8.03
C PHE A 839 14.60 10.53 -8.40
N ASP A 840 15.26 10.93 -9.48
CA ASP A 840 16.49 10.30 -9.95
C ASP A 840 17.64 11.30 -10.00
N TYR A 841 18.80 10.85 -9.59
CA TYR A 841 20.05 11.56 -9.85
C TYR A 841 20.99 10.64 -10.64
N GLY A 842 21.37 11.07 -11.84
CA GLY A 842 22.12 10.25 -12.77
C GLY A 842 23.30 10.97 -13.40
N TRP A 843 24.34 10.20 -13.71
CA TRP A 843 25.54 10.64 -14.40
C TRP A 843 25.68 9.93 -15.75
N GLY A 844 25.85 10.68 -16.83
CA GLY A 844 26.27 10.14 -18.12
C GLY A 844 27.79 10.08 -18.20
N PHE A 845 28.34 8.97 -18.67
CA PHE A 845 29.80 8.71 -18.71
C PHE A 845 30.41 9.03 -20.08
N ASP A 846 29.60 8.99 -21.13
CA ASP A 846 30.09 9.14 -22.48
C ASP A 846 29.88 10.57 -22.99
N LYS A 847 30.73 11.01 -23.89
CA LYS A 847 30.74 12.37 -24.43
C LYS A 847 29.38 12.75 -25.05
N GLN A 848 28.91 13.92 -24.70
CA GLN A 848 27.65 14.51 -25.19
C GLN A 848 27.93 15.28 -26.52
N ILE A 849 26.95 15.38 -27.41
CA ILE A 849 27.08 16.08 -28.67
C ILE A 849 27.26 17.58 -28.43
N THR A 850 26.62 18.11 -27.38
CA THR A 850 26.70 19.53 -27.00
C THR A 850 28.04 19.96 -26.43
N GLY A 851 29.01 19.04 -26.26
CA GLY A 851 30.35 19.35 -25.73
C GLY A 851 30.45 19.46 -24.23
N ASP A 852 29.36 19.41 -23.50
CA ASP A 852 29.35 19.38 -22.04
C ASP A 852 29.82 18.00 -21.52
N GLN A 853 30.83 18.00 -20.67
CA GLN A 853 31.22 16.78 -19.95
C GLN A 853 30.22 16.52 -18.82
N GLY A 854 29.65 15.30 -18.82
CA GLY A 854 28.74 14.68 -17.91
C GLY A 854 28.65 15.23 -16.48
N TYR A 855 27.93 16.33 -16.31
CA TYR A 855 27.47 16.73 -14.99
C TYR A 855 26.25 15.89 -14.60
N GLY A 856 26.19 15.47 -13.33
CA GLY A 856 25.03 14.77 -12.81
C GLY A 856 23.73 15.56 -13.01
N LYS A 857 22.69 14.89 -13.50
CA LYS A 857 21.37 15.49 -13.77
C LYS A 857 20.36 14.97 -12.77
N PHE A 858 19.64 15.90 -12.15
CA PHE A 858 18.50 15.57 -11.31
C PHE A 858 17.24 15.52 -12.17
N ASN A 859 16.50 14.42 -12.07
CA ASN A 859 15.28 14.19 -12.83
C ASN A 859 14.12 13.92 -11.86
N ILE A 860 12.95 14.48 -12.15
CA ILE A 860 11.70 14.17 -11.47
C ILE A 860 10.83 13.38 -12.44
N VAL A 861 10.34 12.24 -11.98
CA VAL A 861 9.38 11.41 -12.74
C VAL A 861 8.02 11.53 -12.07
N LEU A 862 7.00 11.89 -12.82
CA LEU A 862 5.62 12.01 -12.35
C LEU A 862 4.74 11.05 -13.13
N GLY A 863 3.98 10.21 -12.41
CA GLY A 863 3.17 9.17 -13.01
C GLY A 863 3.91 7.84 -13.10
N PHE A 864 3.28 6.85 -13.75
CA PHE A 864 3.97 5.58 -14.05
C PHE A 864 5.16 5.87 -14.96
N GLU A 865 6.30 5.19 -14.72
CA GLU A 865 7.40 5.24 -15.68
C GLU A 865 6.81 4.92 -17.06
N PRO A 866 6.97 5.80 -18.05
CA PRO A 866 6.47 5.52 -19.39
C PRO A 866 7.13 4.25 -19.92
N GLU A 867 6.30 3.32 -20.35
CA GLU A 867 6.71 2.05 -20.96
C GLU A 867 7.52 2.27 -22.25
#